data_e2cc552ae1d8579e571cd5f8ca2f1594
#
_entry.id   e2cc552ae1d8579e571cd5f8ca2f1594
#
_cell.length_a   1.000
_cell.length_b   1.000
_cell.length_c   1.000
_cell.angle_alpha   90.00
_cell.angle_beta   90.00
_cell.angle_gamma   90.00
#
_symmetry.space_group_name_H-M   'P 1'
#
loop_
_entity.id
_entity.type
_entity.pdbx_description
1 polymer ?
#
loop_
_entity_poly.entity_id
_entity_poly.type
_entity_poly.pdbx_seq_one_letter_code
_entity_poly.pdbx_strand_id
1 'polypeptide(L)'
;MNRSLKKIPLAALCAAMAAACAGGATDATITVDASKVEGSVTPWLYGACIEDVNHEIYGGLYDQRIFGESFEEPVPNPLFDDCSAYEGEWQVAGDELLCAAHAGAKLVYDPLEMAVGEVETELKFTRGGGGDNAGLLAGVSEPGNGADNFHGYEISLAADGRKVVLGKHKNNFTPIADAAVSCDPAQWNRLGFKTDGRTLQVFLNGACVLRAEDDDPVLARGRVALRTWNSEARFRNVKVTADGASRKLVFRTTPAVQVSRQWDAFSTGGAVAAYRHEAGDAYNGACSQSVEFVSGTGTVGIANAGLNRWGIAVRKGQTFEGRLYLRGSGDVVVALQSADGTKEYASQRITGIGAAWKKFPFELTAAAADGDARFALYLDRPGRVQADQVTLMSTGEDRFRGLPLRGDIGQAMVDQGLTFLRYGGTMFNIPGYRFKKMIGDRDKRPPYHGHWYRWSTNGFGIEDFLQFCEKAGFTAAFAVNIEETPQDMADMIEYLNGPVTSEWGRRRAENGHPEPYGVKYIGIGNEEVLFNGDRADEYDHYVERFNLLHDAIKGKDPSVKLISTAWWRADSPSMERTFRALDGKADYWDYHPWADQLASGREVEAELRRMRELFLRWNPSTTMKCVIFEENGNRHDMQRVLGHVTLQNAVRRMGDFVLTSCAANALQPYRQNDNGWDQGQVFFTPSQVWGMPPYYAQQMAAAHHRPLTVGCGVEGADGVLDVTATRSREAGSVVLHIANTGAEPLRVGLRVDGMGKVSQARMVSLSGDLDAVNTPEEPRRIAPVGRELPARAAQTVDIAPYSYTIVVLDE
;
A
#
# COMPACT_ATOMS: atom_id res chain seq x y z
N MET A 1 34.87 34.25 26.15
CA MET A 1 36.06 33.39 25.96
C MET A 1 35.83 32.52 24.73
N ASN A 2 36.47 32.89 23.62
CA ASN A 2 36.42 32.22 22.32
C ASN A 2 37.08 30.84 22.37
N ARG A 3 36.41 29.82 21.92
CA ARG A 3 37.06 28.61 21.40
C ARG A 3 36.57 28.34 19.98
N SER A 4 37.46 28.60 19.04
CA SER A 4 37.34 28.33 17.63
C SER A 4 37.23 26.82 17.35
N LEU A 5 36.17 26.40 16.69
CA LEU A 5 36.09 25.09 16.05
C LEU A 5 36.76 25.15 14.68
N LYS A 6 37.87 24.43 14.56
CA LYS A 6 38.60 24.25 13.32
C LYS A 6 37.76 23.48 12.28
N LYS A 7 37.52 24.10 11.14
CA LYS A 7 37.01 23.46 9.96
C LYS A 7 38.04 22.44 9.45
N ILE A 8 37.62 21.16 9.36
CA ILE A 8 38.36 20.13 8.63
C ILE A 8 37.90 20.23 7.16
N PRO A 9 38.77 20.33 6.18
CA PRO A 9 38.36 20.46 4.78
C PRO A 9 37.95 19.11 4.22
N LEU A 10 36.78 19.09 3.59
CA LEU A 10 36.14 18.00 2.83
C LEU A 10 36.87 17.76 1.47
N ALA A 11 38.19 17.58 1.49
CA ALA A 11 38.99 17.42 0.28
C ALA A 11 39.98 16.25 0.32
N ALA A 12 39.67 15.22 1.12
CA ALA A 12 40.60 14.09 1.31
C ALA A 12 39.99 12.71 0.97
N LEU A 13 38.80 12.62 0.34
CA LEU A 13 38.21 11.33 -0.06
C LEU A 13 38.08 11.16 -1.61
N CYS A 14 38.58 12.08 -2.41
CA CYS A 14 38.57 11.95 -3.88
C CYS A 14 39.95 11.73 -4.52
N ALA A 15 40.99 11.38 -3.75
CA ALA A 15 42.35 11.27 -4.25
C ALA A 15 42.99 9.88 -4.14
N ALA A 16 42.21 8.79 -4.13
CA ALA A 16 42.74 7.41 -4.12
C ALA A 16 42.28 6.55 -5.33
N MET A 17 41.75 7.13 -6.39
CA MET A 17 41.37 6.39 -7.62
C MET A 17 42.02 6.94 -8.88
N ALA A 18 43.26 7.30 -8.83
CA ALA A 18 44.01 7.65 -10.04
C ALA A 18 45.43 7.11 -9.93
N ALA A 19 45.63 5.79 -10.11
CA ALA A 19 46.85 5.18 -10.68
C ALA A 19 46.74 3.64 -10.58
N ALA A 20 46.34 2.97 -11.67
CA ALA A 20 46.91 1.67 -12.07
C ALA A 20 46.32 1.25 -13.42
N CYS A 21 46.88 1.73 -14.51
CA CYS A 21 46.92 0.99 -15.77
C CYS A 21 47.99 -0.10 -15.62
N ALA A 22 47.71 -1.15 -14.88
CA ALA A 22 48.41 -2.42 -14.92
C ALA A 22 47.35 -3.49 -15.01
N GLY A 23 47.44 -4.38 -16.04
CA GLY A 23 46.52 -5.50 -16.24
C GLY A 23 46.49 -6.42 -15.03
N GLY A 24 45.71 -6.09 -14.00
CA GLY A 24 45.40 -6.95 -12.89
C GLY A 24 44.38 -8.02 -13.33
N ALA A 25 44.42 -9.19 -12.69
CA ALA A 25 43.44 -10.23 -12.91
C ALA A 25 42.02 -9.69 -12.67
N THR A 26 41.05 -10.17 -13.45
CA THR A 26 39.61 -9.87 -13.24
C THR A 26 39.05 -10.90 -12.28
N ASP A 27 38.13 -10.43 -11.41
CA ASP A 27 37.42 -11.30 -10.45
C ASP A 27 36.37 -12.13 -11.15
N ALA A 28 35.81 -11.63 -12.25
CA ALA A 28 34.85 -12.32 -13.10
C ALA A 28 34.98 -11.88 -14.57
N THR A 29 34.45 -12.71 -15.47
CA THR A 29 34.33 -12.38 -16.89
C THR A 29 32.89 -12.58 -17.34
N ILE A 30 32.33 -11.56 -18.00
CA ILE A 30 31.04 -11.64 -18.69
C ILE A 30 31.28 -11.71 -20.19
N THR A 31 30.81 -12.79 -20.82
CA THR A 31 30.87 -12.99 -22.26
C THR A 31 29.47 -12.94 -22.85
N VAL A 32 29.28 -12.08 -23.85
CA VAL A 32 28.01 -11.92 -24.59
C VAL A 32 28.23 -12.28 -26.05
N ASP A 33 27.37 -13.10 -26.59
CA ASP A 33 27.27 -13.35 -28.03
C ASP A 33 26.02 -12.66 -28.60
N ALA A 34 26.19 -11.44 -29.06
CA ALA A 34 25.09 -10.62 -29.59
C ALA A 34 24.48 -11.20 -30.88
N SER A 35 25.16 -12.14 -31.57
CA SER A 35 24.62 -12.83 -32.76
C SER A 35 23.63 -13.95 -32.39
N LYS A 36 23.73 -14.49 -31.17
CA LYS A 36 22.92 -15.61 -30.68
C LYS A 36 21.67 -15.08 -29.95
N VAL A 37 20.58 -14.87 -30.68
CA VAL A 37 19.29 -14.54 -30.06
C VAL A 37 18.73 -15.79 -29.37
N GLU A 38 18.40 -15.66 -28.10
CA GLU A 38 17.85 -16.74 -27.25
C GLU A 38 16.34 -16.59 -27.02
N GLY A 39 15.82 -15.36 -27.05
CA GLY A 39 14.41 -15.09 -26.81
C GLY A 39 14.01 -13.65 -27.06
N SER A 40 12.79 -13.33 -26.73
CA SER A 40 12.25 -11.97 -26.79
C SER A 40 11.94 -11.48 -25.37
N VAL A 41 12.15 -10.19 -25.15
CA VAL A 41 11.75 -9.49 -23.93
C VAL A 41 10.42 -8.79 -24.20
N THR A 42 9.44 -9.00 -23.33
CA THR A 42 8.16 -8.33 -23.41
C THR A 42 8.32 -6.81 -23.26
N PRO A 43 7.64 -6.00 -24.06
CA PRO A 43 7.65 -4.54 -23.88
C PRO A 43 6.91 -4.10 -22.60
N TRP A 44 6.15 -4.98 -21.99
CA TRP A 44 5.37 -4.74 -20.76
C TRP A 44 6.07 -5.23 -19.49
N LEU A 45 7.37 -5.53 -19.55
CA LEU A 45 8.12 -6.04 -18.40
C LEU A 45 8.05 -5.12 -17.17
N TYR A 46 7.99 -3.81 -17.39
CA TYR A 46 8.10 -2.79 -16.35
C TYR A 46 6.72 -2.42 -15.80
N GLY A 47 6.18 -3.31 -15.00
CA GLY A 47 4.86 -3.16 -14.40
C GLY A 47 4.91 -2.68 -12.95
N ALA A 48 3.75 -2.20 -12.48
CA ALA A 48 3.47 -1.96 -11.09
C ALA A 48 2.04 -2.35 -10.76
N CYS A 49 1.78 -2.62 -9.48
CA CYS A 49 0.45 -2.85 -8.94
C CYS A 49 0.04 -1.64 -8.09
N ILE A 50 -1.21 -1.20 -8.22
CA ILE A 50 -1.84 -0.31 -7.27
C ILE A 50 -3.01 -1.01 -6.60
N GLU A 51 -3.07 -0.86 -5.30
CA GLU A 51 -4.11 -1.35 -4.40
C GLU A 51 -4.25 -0.33 -3.27
N ASP A 52 -5.41 -0.15 -2.66
CA ASP A 52 -5.56 0.84 -1.58
C ASP A 52 -5.04 0.34 -0.21
N VAL A 53 -4.02 -0.51 -0.24
CA VAL A 53 -3.25 -0.86 0.95
C VAL A 53 -2.52 0.39 1.46
N ASN A 54 -2.51 0.66 2.74
CA ASN A 54 -1.93 1.88 3.32
C ASN A 54 -2.46 3.22 2.73
N HIS A 55 -3.65 3.25 2.12
CA HIS A 55 -4.24 4.46 1.53
C HIS A 55 -3.43 5.07 0.37
N GLU A 56 -2.81 4.26 -0.46
CA GLU A 56 -2.02 4.76 -1.59
C GLU A 56 -2.88 5.40 -2.69
N ILE A 57 -4.15 5.03 -2.77
CA ILE A 57 -5.14 5.62 -3.69
C ILE A 57 -5.90 6.75 -2.99
N TYR A 58 -6.65 6.43 -1.93
CA TYR A 58 -7.38 7.40 -1.13
C TYR A 58 -6.45 8.06 -0.12
N GLY A 59 -6.07 9.31 -0.34
CA GLY A 59 -5.01 10.02 0.39
C GLY A 59 -3.71 10.13 -0.41
N GLY A 60 -3.59 9.39 -1.53
CA GLY A 60 -2.46 9.39 -2.45
C GLY A 60 -2.81 9.81 -3.87
N LEU A 61 -2.88 8.83 -4.78
CA LEU A 61 -3.10 9.06 -6.21
C LEU A 61 -4.40 9.82 -6.51
N TYR A 62 -5.52 9.45 -5.88
CA TYR A 62 -6.79 10.16 -5.98
C TYR A 62 -6.70 11.49 -5.23
N ASP A 63 -6.89 12.61 -5.93
CA ASP A 63 -6.60 13.96 -5.41
C ASP A 63 -7.66 14.50 -4.41
N GLN A 64 -8.44 13.62 -3.78
CA GLN A 64 -9.35 13.97 -2.70
C GLN A 64 -8.58 14.30 -1.43
N ARG A 65 -8.66 15.57 -0.99
CA ARG A 65 -7.94 16.05 0.19
C ARG A 65 -8.70 15.84 1.50
N ILE A 66 -10.00 15.60 1.43
CA ILE A 66 -10.82 15.24 2.58
C ILE A 66 -10.79 13.72 2.71
N PHE A 67 -10.35 13.21 3.84
CA PHE A 67 -10.43 11.80 4.16
C PHE A 67 -11.62 11.56 5.09
N GLY A 68 -12.47 10.56 4.78
CA GLY A 68 -13.75 10.40 5.47
C GLY A 68 -14.84 11.37 4.99
N GLU A 69 -14.92 11.59 3.69
CA GLU A 69 -15.80 12.55 3.01
C GLU A 69 -17.30 12.24 3.16
N SER A 70 -17.65 10.96 3.37
CA SER A 70 -19.02 10.48 3.47
C SER A 70 -19.47 10.19 4.90
N PHE A 71 -18.63 10.49 5.91
CA PHE A 71 -18.91 10.29 7.33
C PHE A 71 -19.30 8.86 7.72
N GLU A 72 -18.88 7.85 6.97
CA GLU A 72 -19.17 6.44 7.26
C GLU A 72 -18.39 5.91 8.48
N GLU A 73 -17.26 6.54 8.83
CA GLU A 73 -16.48 6.17 10.01
C GLU A 73 -17.27 6.46 11.29
N PRO A 74 -17.26 5.52 12.23
CA PRO A 74 -17.94 5.74 13.50
C PRO A 74 -17.32 6.92 14.25
N VAL A 75 -18.11 7.52 15.13
CA VAL A 75 -17.59 8.47 16.11
C VAL A 75 -16.44 7.81 16.85
N PRO A 76 -15.24 8.45 16.95
CA PRO A 76 -14.15 7.97 17.80
C PRO A 76 -14.77 7.73 19.16
N ASN A 77 -14.52 6.56 19.71
CA ASN A 77 -15.30 6.07 20.84
C ASN A 77 -15.26 7.11 21.97
N PRO A 78 -16.33 7.88 22.21
CA PRO A 78 -16.36 8.93 23.23
C PRO A 78 -16.37 8.36 24.65
N LEU A 79 -16.23 7.04 24.78
CA LEU A 79 -16.24 6.31 26.02
C LEU A 79 -14.95 6.44 26.82
N PHE A 80 -13.90 7.10 26.24
CA PHE A 80 -12.57 7.06 26.80
C PHE A 80 -11.90 8.44 26.71
N ASP A 81 -12.18 9.30 27.66
CA ASP A 81 -11.55 10.63 27.75
C ASP A 81 -10.01 10.55 27.76
N ASP A 82 -9.45 9.39 28.15
CA ASP A 82 -8.03 9.14 28.33
C ASP A 82 -7.50 8.02 27.38
N CYS A 83 -8.26 7.58 26.38
CA CYS A 83 -7.86 6.48 25.52
C CYS A 83 -8.11 6.78 24.05
N SER A 84 -7.15 6.40 23.20
CA SER A 84 -7.29 6.40 21.76
C SER A 84 -7.58 4.98 21.26
N ALA A 85 -8.66 4.82 20.47
CA ALA A 85 -8.98 3.56 19.84
C ALA A 85 -8.44 3.55 18.41
N TYR A 86 -7.69 2.51 18.05
CA TYR A 86 -7.18 2.22 16.72
C TYR A 86 -7.77 0.89 16.28
N GLU A 87 -8.70 0.94 15.33
CA GLU A 87 -9.53 -0.19 14.89
C GLU A 87 -10.45 -0.77 15.97
N GLY A 88 -11.39 -1.63 15.52
CA GLY A 88 -12.33 -2.35 16.38
C GLY A 88 -13.51 -1.50 16.88
N GLU A 89 -14.53 -2.22 17.31
CA GLU A 89 -15.73 -1.64 17.92
C GLU A 89 -15.68 -1.88 19.42
N TRP A 90 -15.37 -0.83 20.17
CA TRP A 90 -15.27 -0.85 21.62
C TRP A 90 -16.55 -0.31 22.25
N GLN A 91 -17.08 -1.01 23.21
CA GLN A 91 -18.31 -0.62 23.92
C GLN A 91 -18.13 -0.78 25.43
N VAL A 92 -18.75 0.12 26.20
CA VAL A 92 -18.84 -0.02 27.65
C VAL A 92 -20.20 -0.60 28.04
N ALA A 93 -20.16 -1.61 28.88
CA ALA A 93 -21.32 -2.23 29.48
C ALA A 93 -21.13 -2.32 31.01
N GLY A 94 -21.59 -1.30 31.74
CA GLY A 94 -21.32 -1.18 33.18
C GLY A 94 -19.84 -0.84 33.43
N ASP A 95 -19.15 -1.73 34.15
CA ASP A 95 -17.71 -1.64 34.43
C ASP A 95 -16.85 -2.52 33.47
N GLU A 96 -17.48 -3.11 32.46
CA GLU A 96 -16.82 -3.94 31.44
C GLU A 96 -16.65 -3.16 30.13
N LEU A 97 -15.55 -3.46 29.45
CA LEU A 97 -15.30 -3.11 28.05
C LEU A 97 -15.56 -4.33 27.18
N LEU A 98 -16.29 -4.18 26.12
CA LEU A 98 -16.43 -5.16 25.04
C LEU A 98 -15.70 -4.66 23.81
N CYS A 99 -14.91 -5.52 23.19
CA CYS A 99 -14.43 -5.33 21.82
C CYS A 99 -15.00 -6.42 20.93
N ALA A 100 -15.74 -6.04 19.89
CA ALA A 100 -16.20 -6.96 18.86
C ALA A 100 -15.00 -7.57 18.11
N ALA A 101 -15.20 -8.76 17.53
CA ALA A 101 -14.15 -9.46 16.81
C ALA A 101 -13.60 -8.61 15.65
N HIS A 102 -12.30 -8.33 15.70
CA HIS A 102 -11.58 -7.51 14.72
C HIS A 102 -10.11 -7.95 14.67
N ALA A 103 -9.50 -7.87 13.50
CA ALA A 103 -8.08 -8.17 13.31
C ALA A 103 -7.22 -7.03 13.84
N GLY A 104 -6.76 -7.12 15.09
CA GLY A 104 -5.78 -6.21 15.67
C GLY A 104 -6.35 -4.90 16.25
N ALA A 105 -7.58 -4.91 16.77
CA ALA A 105 -8.12 -3.76 17.50
C ALA A 105 -7.26 -3.37 18.70
N LYS A 106 -6.98 -2.08 18.86
CA LYS A 106 -6.16 -1.51 19.94
C LYS A 106 -6.89 -0.38 20.65
N LEU A 107 -6.84 -0.37 21.97
CA LEU A 107 -7.30 0.73 22.82
C LEU A 107 -6.14 1.21 23.69
N VAL A 108 -5.51 2.33 23.32
CA VAL A 108 -4.31 2.86 23.94
C VAL A 108 -4.68 3.87 25.04
N TYR A 109 -4.11 3.72 26.23
CA TYR A 109 -4.25 4.70 27.32
C TYR A 109 -3.19 5.77 27.20
N ASP A 110 -3.61 6.96 26.82
CA ASP A 110 -2.72 8.06 26.40
C ASP A 110 -1.98 8.78 27.54
N PRO A 111 -2.56 8.93 28.77
CA PRO A 111 -1.94 9.77 29.81
C PRO A 111 -0.72 9.16 30.51
N LEU A 112 -0.36 7.92 30.28
CA LEU A 112 0.69 7.24 31.03
C LEU A 112 1.63 6.46 30.13
N GLU A 113 2.90 6.80 30.20
CA GLU A 113 4.00 5.98 29.68
C GLU A 113 4.66 5.17 30.81
N MET A 114 5.01 3.95 30.52
CA MET A 114 5.64 3.00 31.43
C MET A 114 6.96 2.51 30.82
N ALA A 115 8.06 2.69 31.55
CA ALA A 115 9.34 2.03 31.27
C ALA A 115 9.57 0.85 32.23
N VAL A 116 9.23 1.04 33.50
CA VAL A 116 9.28 0.03 34.55
C VAL A 116 7.93 0.00 35.24
N GLY A 117 7.38 -1.19 35.45
CA GLY A 117 6.08 -1.29 36.10
C GLY A 117 5.32 -2.56 35.77
N GLU A 118 4.03 -2.49 35.98
CA GLU A 118 3.11 -3.61 35.83
C GLU A 118 1.78 -3.13 35.25
N VAL A 119 1.22 -3.89 34.33
CA VAL A 119 -0.14 -3.71 33.81
C VAL A 119 -0.90 -5.03 33.97
N GLU A 120 -2.13 -4.97 34.47
CA GLU A 120 -3.01 -6.13 34.58
C GLU A 120 -4.43 -5.82 34.12
N THR A 121 -5.13 -6.82 33.64
CA THR A 121 -6.56 -6.79 33.31
C THR A 121 -7.22 -8.13 33.63
N GLU A 122 -8.50 -8.12 33.89
CA GLU A 122 -9.32 -9.32 33.78
C GLU A 122 -9.98 -9.36 32.42
N LEU A 123 -9.84 -10.47 31.72
CA LEU A 123 -10.45 -10.68 30.39
C LEU A 123 -11.21 -12.00 30.33
N LYS A 124 -12.25 -12.02 29.49
CA LYS A 124 -12.95 -13.24 29.09
C LYS A 124 -13.36 -13.15 27.63
N PHE A 125 -13.41 -14.28 26.96
CA PHE A 125 -13.88 -14.37 25.59
C PHE A 125 -15.37 -14.68 25.53
N THR A 126 -16.05 -14.06 24.57
CA THR A 126 -17.42 -14.35 24.19
C THR A 126 -17.48 -15.03 22.82
N ARG A 127 -16.39 -14.86 22.02
CA ARG A 127 -16.21 -15.51 20.73
C ARG A 127 -14.72 -15.60 20.40
N GLY A 128 -14.29 -16.71 19.79
CA GLY A 128 -12.92 -16.91 19.27
C GLY A 128 -12.56 -18.38 19.17
N GLY A 129 -11.54 -18.68 18.39
CA GLY A 129 -10.96 -20.01 18.17
C GLY A 129 -9.51 -20.10 18.60
N GLY A 130 -8.84 -21.24 18.34
CA GLY A 130 -7.46 -21.48 18.81
C GLY A 130 -6.38 -20.59 18.20
N GLY A 131 -6.64 -19.91 17.09
CA GLY A 131 -5.73 -18.92 16.48
C GLY A 131 -6.01 -17.47 16.90
N ASP A 132 -7.14 -17.23 17.57
CA ASP A 132 -7.58 -15.92 18.00
C ASP A 132 -7.06 -15.60 19.39
N ASN A 133 -6.90 -14.34 19.74
CA ASN A 133 -6.39 -13.96 21.05
C ASN A 133 -6.88 -12.57 21.50
N ALA A 134 -6.66 -12.28 22.78
CA ALA A 134 -6.83 -10.94 23.34
C ALA A 134 -5.90 -10.73 24.54
N GLY A 135 -5.57 -9.47 24.84
CA GLY A 135 -4.71 -9.18 25.97
C GLY A 135 -4.27 -7.74 26.10
N LEU A 136 -3.03 -7.56 26.50
CA LEU A 136 -2.39 -6.31 26.86
C LEU A 136 -1.31 -5.92 25.86
N LEU A 137 -1.12 -4.61 25.67
CA LEU A 137 0.09 -4.06 25.08
C LEU A 137 0.83 -3.19 26.10
N ALA A 138 2.16 -3.20 26.03
CA ALA A 138 3.03 -2.38 26.86
C ALA A 138 4.17 -1.79 26.02
N GLY A 139 4.69 -0.60 26.41
CA GLY A 139 5.71 0.10 25.66
C GLY A 139 5.19 0.65 24.32
N VAL A 140 3.88 0.91 24.20
CA VAL A 140 3.28 1.34 22.94
C VAL A 140 3.74 2.73 22.53
N SER A 141 4.38 2.83 21.38
CA SER A 141 4.71 4.07 20.70
C SER A 141 4.25 4.01 19.23
N GLU A 142 4.04 5.17 18.64
CA GLU A 142 3.59 5.34 17.25
C GLU A 142 2.37 4.48 16.86
N PRO A 143 1.29 4.43 17.70
CA PRO A 143 0.14 3.62 17.36
C PRO A 143 -0.64 4.22 16.20
N GLY A 144 -1.05 3.38 15.25
CA GLY A 144 -1.88 3.73 14.11
C GLY A 144 -2.99 2.70 13.85
N ASN A 145 -3.82 2.96 12.85
CA ASN A 145 -4.77 1.98 12.33
C ASN A 145 -3.99 0.85 11.64
N GLY A 146 -4.60 -0.33 11.53
CA GLY A 146 -3.95 -1.54 11.05
C GLY A 146 -3.48 -2.44 12.19
N ALA A 147 -3.42 -3.74 11.91
CA ALA A 147 -3.20 -4.78 12.93
C ALA A 147 -1.89 -4.59 13.69
N ASP A 148 -0.81 -4.28 12.99
CA ASP A 148 0.56 -4.25 13.51
C ASP A 148 1.19 -2.86 13.48
N ASN A 149 0.41 -1.83 13.13
CA ASN A 149 0.91 -0.46 13.01
C ASN A 149 1.13 0.18 14.39
N PHE A 150 2.17 -0.25 15.08
CA PHE A 150 2.69 0.29 16.35
C PHE A 150 4.02 -0.36 16.71
N HIS A 151 4.74 0.24 17.66
CA HIS A 151 5.83 -0.40 18.39
C HIS A 151 5.35 -0.76 19.79
N GLY A 152 5.70 -1.94 20.30
CA GLY A 152 5.32 -2.35 21.66
C GLY A 152 5.42 -3.85 21.90
N TYR A 153 5.26 -4.27 23.16
CA TYR A 153 5.09 -5.69 23.53
C TYR A 153 3.63 -6.07 23.50
N GLU A 154 3.33 -7.24 22.96
CA GLU A 154 2.03 -7.89 23.05
C GLU A 154 2.07 -9.05 24.03
N ILE A 155 1.11 -9.08 24.94
CA ILE A 155 0.89 -10.12 25.91
C ILE A 155 -0.55 -10.63 25.70
N SER A 156 -0.71 -11.77 25.09
CA SER A 156 -2.03 -12.28 24.69
C SER A 156 -2.31 -13.68 25.23
N LEU A 157 -3.57 -13.88 25.63
CA LEU A 157 -4.16 -15.18 25.92
C LEU A 157 -4.91 -15.65 24.68
N ALA A 158 -4.65 -16.88 24.24
CA ALA A 158 -5.41 -17.51 23.17
C ALA A 158 -6.87 -17.73 23.58
N ALA A 159 -7.80 -17.54 22.64
CA ALA A 159 -9.24 -17.61 22.92
C ALA A 159 -9.74 -19.02 23.28
N ASP A 160 -8.92 -20.05 23.07
CA ASP A 160 -9.18 -21.41 23.55
C ASP A 160 -8.67 -21.69 24.98
N GLY A 161 -8.03 -20.69 25.62
CA GLY A 161 -7.50 -20.80 26.98
C GLY A 161 -6.28 -21.70 27.18
N ARG A 162 -5.58 -22.07 26.07
CA ARG A 162 -4.50 -23.07 26.11
C ARG A 162 -3.08 -22.48 25.96
N LYS A 163 -2.98 -21.22 25.60
CA LYS A 163 -1.68 -20.61 25.29
C LYS A 163 -1.63 -19.15 25.71
N VAL A 164 -0.50 -18.73 26.29
CA VAL A 164 -0.14 -17.33 26.47
C VAL A 164 1.06 -17.03 25.58
N VAL A 165 1.02 -15.91 24.87
CA VAL A 165 2.09 -15.45 23.98
C VAL A 165 2.63 -14.13 24.47
N LEU A 166 3.95 -13.99 24.43
CA LEU A 166 4.68 -12.74 24.54
C LEU A 166 5.38 -12.49 23.21
N GLY A 167 5.09 -11.39 22.56
CA GLY A 167 5.74 -10.98 21.35
C GLY A 167 6.01 -9.49 21.32
N LYS A 168 6.63 -9.00 20.26
CA LYS A 168 6.86 -7.58 20.02
C LYS A 168 6.44 -7.15 18.63
N HIS A 169 6.04 -5.90 18.51
CA HIS A 169 5.70 -5.23 17.27
C HIS A 169 6.69 -4.10 16.99
N LYS A 170 7.16 -4.05 15.78
CA LYS A 170 7.87 -2.92 15.15
C LYS A 170 7.33 -2.80 13.72
N ASN A 171 6.02 -2.48 13.64
CA ASN A 171 5.19 -2.55 12.44
C ASN A 171 5.05 -3.97 11.84
N ASN A 172 5.42 -4.99 12.61
CA ASN A 172 5.20 -6.41 12.33
C ASN A 172 5.28 -7.20 13.64
N PHE A 173 4.58 -8.33 13.74
CA PHE A 173 4.64 -9.20 14.91
C PHE A 173 5.86 -10.11 14.88
N THR A 174 6.61 -10.13 15.99
CA THR A 174 7.72 -11.08 16.21
C THR A 174 7.52 -11.79 17.56
N PRO A 175 7.36 -13.11 17.60
CA PRO A 175 7.24 -13.84 18.85
C PRO A 175 8.56 -13.80 19.64
N ILE A 176 8.47 -13.58 20.98
CA ILE A 176 9.58 -13.68 21.91
C ILE A 176 9.54 -15.02 22.61
N ALA A 177 8.39 -15.37 23.20
CA ALA A 177 8.20 -16.63 23.93
C ALA A 177 6.70 -16.95 24.04
N ASP A 178 6.41 -18.23 24.29
CA ASP A 178 5.05 -18.68 24.61
C ASP A 178 5.03 -19.74 25.72
N ALA A 179 3.89 -19.88 26.37
CA ALA A 179 3.68 -20.86 27.42
C ALA A 179 2.34 -21.59 27.24
N ALA A 180 2.37 -22.90 27.35
CA ALA A 180 1.15 -23.70 27.44
C ALA A 180 0.49 -23.45 28.79
N VAL A 181 -0.80 -23.13 28.78
CA VAL A 181 -1.63 -22.88 29.98
C VAL A 181 -2.93 -23.66 29.88
N SER A 182 -3.73 -23.63 30.94
CA SER A 182 -5.08 -24.21 30.95
C SER A 182 -5.99 -23.35 31.81
N CYS A 183 -6.91 -22.64 31.15
CA CYS A 183 -7.95 -21.87 31.82
C CYS A 183 -9.26 -21.97 31.02
N ASP A 184 -10.39 -21.68 31.66
CA ASP A 184 -11.67 -21.53 30.97
C ASP A 184 -11.75 -20.13 30.37
N PRO A 185 -11.69 -19.97 29.03
CA PRO A 185 -11.69 -18.67 28.41
C PRO A 185 -13.02 -17.92 28.55
N ALA A 186 -14.13 -18.60 28.83
CA ALA A 186 -15.43 -17.97 29.04
C ALA A 186 -15.59 -17.39 30.47
N GLN A 187 -14.66 -17.69 31.39
CA GLN A 187 -14.58 -17.09 32.70
C GLN A 187 -13.58 -15.94 32.73
N TRP A 188 -13.67 -15.09 33.76
CA TRP A 188 -12.73 -14.02 33.95
C TRP A 188 -11.34 -14.56 34.31
N ASN A 189 -10.37 -14.29 33.46
CA ASN A 189 -8.97 -14.64 33.66
C ASN A 189 -8.16 -13.35 33.86
N ARG A 190 -7.32 -13.30 34.88
CA ARG A 190 -6.46 -12.16 35.16
C ARG A 190 -5.15 -12.36 34.43
N LEU A 191 -4.90 -11.51 33.41
CA LEU A 191 -3.67 -11.44 32.66
C LEU A 191 -2.86 -10.23 33.13
N GLY A 192 -1.57 -10.42 33.41
CA GLY A 192 -0.68 -9.37 33.88
C GLY A 192 0.66 -9.42 33.17
N PHE A 193 1.26 -8.24 33.03
CA PHE A 193 2.62 -8.07 32.52
C PHE A 193 3.42 -7.17 33.46
N LYS A 194 4.64 -7.55 33.75
CA LYS A 194 5.57 -6.79 34.60
C LYS A 194 6.95 -6.70 33.94
N THR A 195 7.55 -5.51 34.00
CA THR A 195 8.91 -5.31 33.50
C THR A 195 9.71 -4.42 34.45
N ASP A 196 10.99 -4.70 34.54
CA ASP A 196 12.02 -3.85 35.16
C ASP A 196 12.85 -3.06 34.12
N GLY A 197 12.38 -3.08 32.84
CA GLY A 197 13.05 -2.46 31.70
C GLY A 197 13.90 -3.43 30.88
N ARG A 198 14.13 -4.66 31.38
CA ARG A 198 14.85 -5.72 30.68
C ARG A 198 14.19 -7.08 30.85
N THR A 199 13.81 -7.41 32.08
CA THR A 199 13.10 -8.66 32.35
C THR A 199 11.61 -8.48 32.10
N LEU A 200 11.04 -9.34 31.27
CA LEU A 200 9.63 -9.38 30.93
C LEU A 200 8.99 -10.58 31.63
N GLN A 201 7.94 -10.37 32.42
CA GLN A 201 7.22 -11.43 33.13
C GLN A 201 5.73 -11.36 32.80
N VAL A 202 5.16 -12.50 32.46
CA VAL A 202 3.73 -12.63 32.18
C VAL A 202 3.08 -13.48 33.26
N PHE A 203 1.94 -13.01 33.76
CA PHE A 203 1.16 -13.65 34.81
C PHE A 203 -0.22 -14.02 34.29
N LEU A 204 -0.66 -15.23 34.61
CA LEU A 204 -2.04 -15.67 34.39
C LEU A 204 -2.62 -16.15 35.72
N ASN A 205 -3.74 -15.55 36.12
CA ASN A 205 -4.43 -15.85 37.38
C ASN A 205 -3.52 -15.82 38.62
N GLY A 206 -2.52 -14.92 38.59
CA GLY A 206 -1.56 -14.72 39.66
C GLY A 206 -0.28 -15.57 39.59
N ALA A 207 -0.25 -16.57 38.72
CA ALA A 207 0.95 -17.38 38.49
C ALA A 207 1.81 -16.76 37.42
N CYS A 208 3.14 -16.64 37.63
CA CYS A 208 4.09 -16.28 36.56
C CYS A 208 4.22 -17.47 35.61
N VAL A 209 3.66 -17.32 34.39
CA VAL A 209 3.61 -18.38 33.40
C VAL A 209 4.71 -18.27 32.35
N LEU A 210 5.31 -17.07 32.21
CA LEU A 210 6.35 -16.81 31.24
C LEU A 210 7.34 -15.77 31.77
N ARG A 211 8.64 -15.97 31.48
CA ARG A 211 9.70 -15.01 31.73
C ARG A 211 10.65 -14.97 30.53
N ALA A 212 10.97 -13.77 30.08
CA ALA A 212 11.91 -13.52 28.99
C ALA A 212 12.77 -12.29 29.30
N GLU A 213 13.82 -12.07 28.53
CA GLU A 213 14.60 -10.85 28.54
C GLU A 213 14.55 -10.23 27.13
N ASP A 214 14.37 -8.93 27.06
CA ASP A 214 14.49 -8.11 25.85
C ASP A 214 14.98 -6.72 26.25
N ASP A 215 15.92 -6.15 25.50
CA ASP A 215 16.52 -4.86 25.74
C ASP A 215 16.39 -3.92 24.52
N ASP A 216 15.39 -4.14 23.68
CA ASP A 216 15.13 -3.31 22.50
C ASP A 216 14.83 -1.86 22.93
N PRO A 217 15.70 -0.88 22.60
CA PRO A 217 15.58 0.49 23.08
C PRO A 217 14.32 1.20 22.54
N VAL A 218 13.77 0.74 21.41
CA VAL A 218 12.54 1.29 20.82
C VAL A 218 11.32 0.95 21.68
N LEU A 219 11.37 -0.17 22.41
CA LEU A 219 10.29 -0.66 23.26
C LEU A 219 10.49 -0.36 24.76
N ALA A 220 11.58 0.31 25.09
CA ALA A 220 11.98 0.55 26.50
C ALA A 220 11.02 1.46 27.28
N ARG A 221 10.19 2.25 26.58
CA ARG A 221 9.21 3.15 27.19
C ARG A 221 8.06 3.41 26.23
N GLY A 222 6.84 3.40 26.74
CA GLY A 222 5.66 3.74 25.96
C GLY A 222 4.38 3.53 26.76
N ARG A 223 3.25 3.73 26.10
CA ARG A 223 1.91 3.64 26.69
C ARG A 223 1.50 2.18 26.89
N VAL A 224 0.41 1.98 27.59
CA VAL A 224 -0.24 0.68 27.74
C VAL A 224 -1.54 0.65 26.95
N ALA A 225 -1.94 -0.55 26.51
CA ALA A 225 -3.16 -0.71 25.72
C ALA A 225 -3.82 -2.08 25.96
N LEU A 226 -5.07 -2.19 25.51
CA LEU A 226 -5.78 -3.44 25.33
C LEU A 226 -5.77 -3.79 23.84
N ARG A 227 -5.77 -5.10 23.53
CA ARG A 227 -5.75 -5.61 22.15
C ARG A 227 -6.67 -6.82 22.01
N THR A 228 -7.29 -6.96 20.82
CA THR A 228 -7.92 -8.21 20.38
C THR A 228 -7.42 -8.57 18.99
N TRP A 229 -7.32 -9.87 18.72
CA TRP A 229 -7.03 -10.43 17.41
C TRP A 229 -8.09 -11.46 17.05
N ASN A 230 -8.94 -11.13 16.09
CA ASN A 230 -10.06 -11.95 15.58
C ASN A 230 -11.02 -12.51 16.64
N SER A 231 -10.89 -12.10 17.90
CA SER A 231 -11.71 -12.54 19.01
C SER A 231 -12.65 -11.45 19.49
N GLU A 232 -13.82 -11.86 20.00
CA GLU A 232 -14.67 -10.99 20.79
C GLU A 232 -14.36 -11.21 22.26
N ALA A 233 -13.87 -10.15 22.92
CA ALA A 233 -13.43 -10.21 24.29
C ALA A 233 -13.99 -9.09 25.15
N ARG A 234 -14.16 -9.39 26.45
CA ARG A 234 -14.51 -8.40 27.47
C ARG A 234 -13.33 -8.19 28.41
N PHE A 235 -13.15 -6.96 28.83
CA PHE A 235 -12.10 -6.53 29.73
C PHE A 235 -12.72 -5.77 30.92
N ARG A 236 -12.11 -5.90 32.08
CA ARG A 236 -12.42 -5.11 33.28
C ARG A 236 -11.22 -5.03 34.21
N ASN A 237 -11.33 -4.20 35.23
CA ASN A 237 -10.30 -4.05 36.27
C ASN A 237 -8.91 -3.78 35.73
N VAL A 238 -8.80 -3.01 34.60
CA VAL A 238 -7.50 -2.63 34.04
C VAL A 238 -6.77 -1.75 35.03
N LYS A 239 -5.56 -2.15 35.43
CA LYS A 239 -4.73 -1.48 36.41
C LYS A 239 -3.32 -1.35 35.91
N VAL A 240 -2.75 -0.17 36.02
CA VAL A 240 -1.37 0.14 35.66
C VAL A 240 -0.63 0.64 36.87
N THR A 241 0.55 0.09 37.12
CA THR A 241 1.48 0.56 38.16
C THR A 241 2.78 0.96 37.48
N ALA A 242 3.10 2.25 37.45
CA ALA A 242 4.30 2.79 36.87
C ALA A 242 4.91 3.83 37.81
N ASP A 243 6.23 3.86 37.89
CA ASP A 243 6.98 4.81 38.73
C ASP A 243 6.49 4.86 40.20
N GLY A 244 6.08 3.71 40.74
CA GLY A 244 5.57 3.55 42.12
C GLY A 244 4.12 4.01 42.34
N ALA A 245 3.46 4.55 41.32
CA ALA A 245 2.03 4.93 41.39
C ALA A 245 1.13 3.89 40.71
N SER A 246 0.03 3.52 41.35
CA SER A 246 -0.95 2.57 40.80
C SER A 246 -2.23 3.31 40.42
N ARG A 247 -2.72 3.06 39.21
CA ARG A 247 -3.97 3.61 38.68
C ARG A 247 -4.87 2.52 38.18
N LYS A 248 -6.15 2.59 38.51
CA LYS A 248 -7.21 1.79 37.88
C LYS A 248 -7.83 2.64 36.78
N LEU A 249 -7.91 2.10 35.56
CA LEU A 249 -8.56 2.77 34.43
C LEU A 249 -10.07 2.70 34.63
N VAL A 250 -10.74 3.83 34.47
CA VAL A 250 -12.20 3.94 34.58
C VAL A 250 -12.72 4.30 33.18
N PHE A 251 -13.56 3.44 32.64
CA PHE A 251 -14.20 3.68 31.35
C PHE A 251 -15.52 4.38 31.56
N ARG A 252 -15.72 5.51 30.86
CA ARG A 252 -16.90 6.36 31.00
C ARG A 252 -17.69 6.38 29.72
N THR A 253 -19.03 6.42 29.82
CA THR A 253 -19.90 6.74 28.70
C THR A 253 -20.09 8.24 28.67
N THR A 254 -19.45 8.94 27.79
CA THR A 254 -19.80 10.32 27.48
C THR A 254 -19.93 10.49 26.00
N PRO A 255 -20.91 11.12 25.57
CA PRO A 255 -20.91 11.68 24.24
C PRO A 255 -21.50 13.08 24.24
N ALA A 256 -20.70 14.08 24.54
CA ALA A 256 -21.11 15.45 24.25
C ALA A 256 -20.84 15.82 22.78
N VAL A 257 -19.88 15.15 22.14
CA VAL A 257 -19.44 15.47 20.76
C VAL A 257 -19.47 14.20 19.92
N GLN A 258 -20.41 14.11 19.00
CA GLN A 258 -20.56 12.99 18.06
C GLN A 258 -20.14 13.45 16.66
N VAL A 259 -18.87 13.30 16.33
CA VAL A 259 -18.30 13.63 15.03
C VAL A 259 -17.58 12.40 14.48
N SER A 260 -17.74 12.12 13.19
CA SER A 260 -17.08 11.03 12.48
C SER A 260 -15.56 11.09 12.68
N ARG A 261 -14.92 9.92 12.80
CA ARG A 261 -13.50 9.74 13.20
C ARG A 261 -12.48 10.65 12.52
N GLN A 262 -12.62 10.92 11.24
CA GLN A 262 -11.67 11.75 10.48
C GLN A 262 -11.89 13.25 10.63
N TRP A 263 -12.89 13.64 11.40
CA TRP A 263 -13.28 15.03 11.60
C TRP A 263 -13.12 15.44 13.07
N ASP A 264 -12.77 16.68 13.29
CA ASP A 264 -12.63 17.28 14.61
C ASP A 264 -13.68 18.35 14.82
N ALA A 265 -14.41 18.28 15.93
CA ALA A 265 -15.32 19.34 16.32
C ALA A 265 -14.57 20.56 16.86
N PHE A 266 -15.06 21.76 16.58
CA PHE A 266 -14.55 22.97 17.20
C PHE A 266 -15.66 24.00 17.46
N SER A 267 -15.46 24.82 18.51
CA SER A 267 -16.24 26.00 18.77
C SER A 267 -15.34 27.12 19.30
N THR A 268 -15.70 28.38 18.99
CA THR A 268 -14.93 29.55 19.39
C THR A 268 -15.83 30.59 20.07
N GLY A 269 -15.24 31.55 20.78
CA GLY A 269 -15.91 32.76 21.26
C GLY A 269 -17.06 32.55 22.23
N GLY A 270 -17.23 31.40 22.85
CA GLY A 270 -18.35 31.11 23.75
C GLY A 270 -19.63 30.67 23.03
N ALA A 271 -19.51 30.22 21.78
CA ALA A 271 -20.60 29.58 21.04
C ALA A 271 -20.93 28.20 21.64
N VAL A 272 -22.20 27.90 21.82
CA VAL A 272 -22.72 26.62 22.25
C VAL A 272 -23.00 25.74 21.05
N ALA A 273 -22.40 24.59 21.00
CA ALA A 273 -22.45 23.65 19.88
C ALA A 273 -23.18 22.37 20.24
N ALA A 274 -23.78 21.73 19.24
CA ALA A 274 -24.20 20.34 19.31
C ALA A 274 -23.78 19.62 18.01
N TYR A 275 -23.28 18.39 18.15
CA TYR A 275 -22.84 17.55 17.05
C TYR A 275 -23.52 16.20 17.13
N ARG A 276 -23.96 15.68 15.98
CA ARG A 276 -24.57 14.35 15.91
C ARG A 276 -24.10 13.64 14.64
N HIS A 277 -23.69 12.41 14.82
CA HIS A 277 -23.45 11.48 13.73
C HIS A 277 -24.78 10.77 13.44
N GLU A 278 -25.39 11.07 12.32
CA GLU A 278 -26.77 10.64 11.99
C GLU A 278 -26.72 9.39 11.13
N ALA A 279 -27.08 8.23 11.72
CA ALA A 279 -27.17 6.97 11.00
C ALA A 279 -28.53 6.82 10.30
N GLY A 280 -28.53 6.25 9.08
CA GLY A 280 -29.73 5.99 8.30
C GLY A 280 -30.33 7.22 7.63
N ASP A 281 -29.63 8.35 7.61
CA ASP A 281 -30.09 9.63 7.08
C ASP A 281 -28.96 10.38 6.39
N ALA A 282 -28.53 9.87 5.23
CA ALA A 282 -27.42 10.35 4.42
C ALA A 282 -27.87 10.75 3.02
N TYR A 283 -27.07 11.53 2.32
CA TYR A 283 -27.22 11.72 0.88
C TYR A 283 -26.76 10.49 0.13
N ASN A 284 -25.63 9.94 0.51
CA ASN A 284 -25.05 8.70 -0.02
C ASN A 284 -24.47 7.85 1.11
N GLY A 285 -24.64 6.52 1.04
CA GLY A 285 -24.22 5.65 2.12
C GLY A 285 -25.20 5.56 3.28
N ALA A 286 -24.68 5.39 4.50
CA ALA A 286 -25.47 5.14 5.69
C ALA A 286 -25.46 6.29 6.70
N CYS A 287 -24.44 7.14 6.69
CA CYS A 287 -24.21 8.15 7.72
C CYS A 287 -24.04 9.57 7.16
N SER A 288 -24.40 10.57 7.96
CA SER A 288 -24.12 11.97 7.70
C SER A 288 -23.76 12.70 9.00
N GLN A 289 -23.21 13.92 8.89
CA GLN A 289 -22.78 14.70 10.05
C GLN A 289 -23.66 15.91 10.27
N SER A 290 -24.29 16.01 11.43
CA SER A 290 -25.03 17.19 11.89
C SER A 290 -24.15 18.11 12.72
N VAL A 291 -24.19 19.40 12.41
CA VAL A 291 -23.52 20.49 13.12
C VAL A 291 -24.57 21.54 13.48
N GLU A 292 -24.66 21.87 14.75
CA GLU A 292 -25.66 22.85 15.25
C GLU A 292 -24.97 23.93 16.10
N PHE A 293 -25.13 25.17 15.68
CA PHE A 293 -24.84 26.34 16.49
C PHE A 293 -26.11 26.69 17.29
N VAL A 294 -26.15 26.32 18.57
CA VAL A 294 -27.31 26.45 19.42
C VAL A 294 -27.52 27.89 19.87
N SER A 295 -26.48 28.52 20.43
CA SER A 295 -26.55 29.89 20.96
C SER A 295 -25.14 30.45 21.23
N GLY A 296 -25.05 31.70 21.59
CA GLY A 296 -23.80 32.38 21.91
C GLY A 296 -23.23 33.20 20.76
N THR A 297 -21.91 33.48 20.82
CA THR A 297 -21.19 34.26 19.80
C THR A 297 -19.88 33.53 19.48
N GLY A 298 -19.46 33.54 18.22
CA GLY A 298 -18.28 32.86 17.73
C GLY A 298 -18.62 31.97 16.53
N THR A 299 -17.95 30.84 16.42
CA THR A 299 -18.16 29.86 15.34
C THR A 299 -18.33 28.45 15.90
N VAL A 300 -19.11 27.61 15.21
CA VAL A 300 -19.31 26.20 15.52
C VAL A 300 -19.12 25.40 14.24
N GLY A 301 -18.23 24.42 14.26
CA GLY A 301 -17.93 23.68 13.04
C GLY A 301 -17.21 22.37 13.25
N ILE A 302 -16.88 21.76 12.13
CA ILE A 302 -16.03 20.56 12.03
C ILE A 302 -14.86 20.84 11.09
N ALA A 303 -13.73 20.20 11.36
CA ALA A 303 -12.53 20.36 10.55
C ALA A 303 -11.97 18.99 10.15
N ASN A 304 -11.35 18.94 8.98
CA ASN A 304 -10.69 17.76 8.45
C ASN A 304 -9.26 18.11 8.02
N ALA A 305 -8.29 17.40 8.54
CA ALA A 305 -6.87 17.57 8.23
C ALA A 305 -6.33 16.49 7.28
N GLY A 306 -7.18 15.94 6.42
CA GLY A 306 -6.78 14.89 5.48
C GLY A 306 -6.60 13.53 6.14
N LEU A 307 -5.95 12.62 5.41
CA LEU A 307 -5.68 11.25 5.85
C LEU A 307 -5.02 11.24 7.25
N ASN A 308 -5.68 10.59 8.21
CA ASN A 308 -5.19 10.41 9.58
C ASN A 308 -4.63 11.72 10.22
N ARG A 309 -5.19 12.86 9.88
CA ARG A 309 -4.74 14.21 10.31
C ARG A 309 -3.33 14.57 9.84
N TRP A 310 -2.93 14.05 8.67
CA TRP A 310 -1.61 14.28 8.08
C TRP A 310 -1.41 15.71 7.56
N GLY A 311 -2.46 16.50 7.54
CA GLY A 311 -2.47 17.87 7.02
C GLY A 311 -2.82 17.94 5.53
N ILE A 312 -3.32 19.10 5.13
CA ILE A 312 -3.57 19.46 3.72
C ILE A 312 -2.51 20.47 3.31
N ALA A 313 -1.61 20.07 2.41
CA ALA A 313 -0.62 21.04 1.91
C ALA A 313 -1.27 22.00 0.92
N VAL A 314 -1.09 23.30 1.16
CA VAL A 314 -1.55 24.37 0.30
C VAL A 314 -0.40 25.30 -0.09
N ARG A 315 -0.41 25.78 -1.33
CA ARG A 315 0.52 26.80 -1.83
C ARG A 315 -0.21 28.12 -2.04
N LYS A 316 0.51 29.21 -1.84
CA LYS A 316 -0.05 30.54 -2.14
C LYS A 316 -0.51 30.62 -3.60
N GLY A 317 -1.77 31.00 -3.82
CA GLY A 317 -2.39 31.10 -5.14
C GLY A 317 -2.90 29.76 -5.68
N GLN A 318 -2.71 28.65 -4.98
CA GLN A 318 -3.30 27.38 -5.37
C GLN A 318 -4.80 27.41 -5.18
N THR A 319 -5.51 26.93 -6.19
CA THR A 319 -6.97 26.86 -6.19
C THR A 319 -7.42 25.41 -6.02
N PHE A 320 -8.41 25.24 -5.15
CA PHE A 320 -9.11 23.98 -4.92
C PHE A 320 -10.57 24.16 -5.32
N GLU A 321 -11.12 23.19 -6.03
CA GLU A 321 -12.56 23.05 -6.20
C GLU A 321 -13.08 22.00 -5.23
N GLY A 322 -14.28 22.22 -4.76
CA GLY A 322 -14.95 21.28 -3.89
C GLY A 322 -16.45 21.29 -4.09
N ARG A 323 -17.08 20.33 -3.49
CA ARG A 323 -18.53 20.23 -3.38
C ARG A 323 -18.89 19.49 -2.11
N LEU A 324 -20.05 19.78 -1.60
CA LEU A 324 -20.65 19.08 -0.48
C LEU A 324 -22.16 19.07 -0.64
N TYR A 325 -22.78 18.10 0.00
CA TYR A 325 -24.22 18.03 0.11
C TYR A 325 -24.66 18.53 1.48
N LEU A 326 -25.58 19.49 1.48
CA LEU A 326 -26.10 20.07 2.71
C LEU A 326 -27.62 20.05 2.71
N ARG A 327 -28.17 19.93 3.92
CA ARG A 327 -29.55 20.25 4.24
C ARG A 327 -29.68 20.84 5.64
N GLY A 328 -30.78 21.51 5.95
CA GLY A 328 -30.99 22.14 7.26
C GLY A 328 -31.39 23.59 7.15
N SER A 329 -30.91 24.40 8.11
CA SER A 329 -31.18 25.85 8.18
C SER A 329 -29.94 26.60 8.64
N GLY A 330 -29.71 27.76 8.02
CA GLY A 330 -28.55 28.61 8.29
C GLY A 330 -27.60 28.70 7.10
N ASP A 331 -26.60 29.56 7.20
CA ASP A 331 -25.50 29.66 6.25
C ASP A 331 -24.29 28.89 6.79
N VAL A 332 -23.52 28.32 5.91
CA VAL A 332 -22.26 27.60 6.22
C VAL A 332 -21.09 28.33 5.57
N VAL A 333 -19.97 28.41 6.25
CA VAL A 333 -18.70 28.80 5.67
C VAL A 333 -17.84 27.58 5.52
N VAL A 334 -17.30 27.39 4.30
CA VAL A 334 -16.21 26.42 4.03
C VAL A 334 -14.89 27.18 3.93
N ALA A 335 -13.82 26.66 4.52
CA ALA A 335 -12.56 27.39 4.62
C ALA A 335 -11.34 26.46 4.60
N LEU A 336 -10.20 27.00 4.14
CA LEU A 336 -8.86 26.46 4.39
C LEU A 336 -8.24 27.26 5.54
N GLN A 337 -7.81 26.59 6.58
CA GLN A 337 -7.28 27.19 7.80
C GLN A 337 -5.95 26.57 8.20
N SER A 338 -5.17 27.28 9.05
CA SER A 338 -4.04 26.65 9.76
C SER A 338 -4.54 25.48 10.63
N ALA A 339 -3.65 24.54 10.98
CA ALA A 339 -4.00 23.38 11.79
C ALA A 339 -4.75 23.73 13.08
N ASP A 340 -4.35 24.82 13.76
CA ASP A 340 -4.98 25.33 14.96
C ASP A 340 -6.25 26.20 14.71
N GLY A 341 -6.58 26.48 13.43
CA GLY A 341 -7.72 27.29 13.04
C GLY A 341 -7.60 28.80 13.31
N THR A 342 -6.44 29.29 13.70
CA THR A 342 -6.24 30.73 14.03
C THR A 342 -6.04 31.60 12.80
N LYS A 343 -5.63 31.01 11.67
CA LYS A 343 -5.47 31.70 10.38
C LYS A 343 -6.38 31.08 9.35
N GLU A 344 -7.00 31.93 8.54
CA GLU A 344 -7.81 31.51 7.39
C GLU A 344 -7.09 31.91 6.10
N TYR A 345 -6.90 30.93 5.21
CA TYR A 345 -6.20 31.10 3.94
C TYR A 345 -7.14 31.34 2.77
N ALA A 346 -8.35 30.79 2.86
CA ALA A 346 -9.43 30.99 1.90
C ALA A 346 -10.75 30.63 2.57
N SER A 347 -11.83 31.28 2.19
CA SER A 347 -13.18 30.90 2.61
C SER A 347 -14.25 31.27 1.59
N GLN A 348 -15.35 30.53 1.63
CA GLN A 348 -16.55 30.81 0.86
C GLN A 348 -17.79 30.56 1.72
N ARG A 349 -18.71 31.51 1.68
CA ARG A 349 -20.04 31.38 2.33
C ARG A 349 -21.00 30.66 1.39
N ILE A 350 -21.70 29.70 1.92
CA ILE A 350 -22.76 28.94 1.26
C ILE A 350 -24.10 29.35 1.87
N THR A 351 -25.02 29.75 1.03
CA THR A 351 -26.36 30.20 1.42
C THR A 351 -27.45 29.43 0.68
N GLY A 352 -28.69 29.55 1.16
CA GLY A 352 -29.83 28.88 0.50
C GLY A 352 -29.92 27.38 0.80
N ILE A 353 -29.44 26.99 1.96
CA ILE A 353 -29.59 25.63 2.49
C ILE A 353 -31.04 25.45 2.93
N GLY A 354 -31.68 24.34 2.52
CA GLY A 354 -33.07 24.00 2.81
C GLY A 354 -33.21 22.60 3.40
N ALA A 355 -34.45 22.17 3.60
CA ALA A 355 -34.74 20.88 4.24
C ALA A 355 -34.35 19.64 3.41
N ALA A 356 -34.21 19.78 2.10
CA ALA A 356 -33.81 18.68 1.22
C ALA A 356 -32.30 18.71 0.95
N TRP A 357 -31.70 17.54 0.78
CA TRP A 357 -30.32 17.44 0.33
C TRP A 357 -30.11 18.17 -0.99
N LYS A 358 -29.10 19.02 -1.05
CA LYS A 358 -28.73 19.79 -2.22
C LYS A 358 -27.21 19.87 -2.32
N LYS A 359 -26.70 19.76 -3.56
CA LYS A 359 -25.29 19.92 -3.91
C LYS A 359 -24.91 21.40 -3.91
N PHE A 360 -23.81 21.73 -3.24
CA PHE A 360 -23.24 23.07 -3.20
C PHE A 360 -21.77 22.99 -3.65
N PRO A 361 -21.44 23.46 -4.85
CA PRO A 361 -20.06 23.60 -5.29
C PRO A 361 -19.43 24.84 -4.63
N PHE A 362 -18.09 24.77 -4.45
CA PHE A 362 -17.29 25.89 -3.97
C PHE A 362 -15.88 25.86 -4.57
N GLU A 363 -15.21 27.03 -4.52
CA GLU A 363 -13.82 27.17 -4.93
C GLU A 363 -13.05 27.98 -3.86
N LEU A 364 -11.85 27.50 -3.51
CA LEU A 364 -11.01 28.12 -2.49
C LEU A 364 -9.60 28.37 -3.07
N THR A 365 -9.20 29.66 -3.15
CA THR A 365 -7.83 30.02 -3.56
C THR A 365 -7.02 30.47 -2.35
N ALA A 366 -5.98 29.72 -2.02
CA ALA A 366 -5.16 29.94 -0.83
C ALA A 366 -4.35 31.24 -0.91
N ALA A 367 -4.53 32.15 0.04
CA ALA A 367 -3.80 33.43 0.13
C ALA A 367 -2.36 33.29 0.63
N ALA A 368 -2.04 32.20 1.31
CA ALA A 368 -0.72 31.86 1.83
C ALA A 368 -0.42 30.38 1.68
N ALA A 369 0.87 30.01 1.82
CA ALA A 369 1.31 28.62 1.85
C ALA A 369 1.26 28.07 3.28
N ASP A 370 0.86 26.79 3.42
CA ASP A 370 0.92 26.02 4.65
C ASP A 370 1.08 24.53 4.29
N GLY A 371 1.99 23.82 4.93
CA GLY A 371 2.20 22.39 4.73
C GLY A 371 1.24 21.50 5.53
N ASP A 372 0.53 22.09 6.50
CA ASP A 372 -0.30 21.41 7.50
C ASP A 372 -1.65 22.12 7.71
N ALA A 373 -2.29 22.56 6.62
CA ALA A 373 -3.60 23.18 6.70
C ALA A 373 -4.71 22.15 6.97
N ARG A 374 -5.87 22.67 7.39
CA ARG A 374 -7.11 21.90 7.52
C ARG A 374 -8.23 22.52 6.69
N PHE A 375 -9.16 21.71 6.24
CA PHE A 375 -10.46 22.14 5.73
C PHE A 375 -11.41 22.30 6.91
N ALA A 376 -12.21 23.37 6.94
CA ALA A 376 -13.22 23.61 7.95
C ALA A 376 -14.59 23.88 7.31
N LEU A 377 -15.63 23.38 7.96
CA LEU A 377 -17.03 23.67 7.69
C LEU A 377 -17.67 24.21 8.96
N TYR A 378 -18.17 25.45 8.97
CA TYR A 378 -18.68 26.04 10.19
C TYR A 378 -19.86 27.02 9.99
N LEU A 379 -20.63 27.21 11.04
CA LEU A 379 -21.65 28.25 11.20
C LEU A 379 -21.10 29.38 12.07
N ASP A 380 -21.38 30.62 11.73
CA ASP A 380 -21.03 31.84 12.51
C ASP A 380 -22.25 32.50 13.18
N ARG A 381 -23.40 31.85 13.09
CA ARG A 381 -24.68 32.24 13.73
C ARG A 381 -25.53 31.00 14.00
N PRO A 382 -26.51 31.07 14.94
CA PRO A 382 -27.40 29.96 15.24
C PRO A 382 -28.07 29.37 14.01
N GLY A 383 -28.03 28.02 13.93
CA GLY A 383 -28.56 27.22 12.83
C GLY A 383 -28.14 25.78 12.98
N ARG A 384 -28.75 24.87 12.20
CA ARG A 384 -28.41 23.46 12.16
C ARG A 384 -28.32 23.00 10.72
N VAL A 385 -27.20 22.35 10.38
CA VAL A 385 -26.99 21.73 9.07
C VAL A 385 -26.56 20.28 9.22
N GLN A 386 -26.92 19.46 8.24
CA GLN A 386 -26.33 18.16 8.01
C GLN A 386 -25.47 18.23 6.76
N ALA A 387 -24.31 17.62 6.80
CA ALA A 387 -23.34 17.55 5.70
C ALA A 387 -23.06 16.11 5.31
N ASP A 388 -22.83 15.89 4.03
CA ASP A 388 -22.45 14.63 3.46
C ASP A 388 -21.65 14.82 2.16
N GLN A 389 -20.85 13.85 1.74
CA GLN A 389 -20.06 13.84 0.49
C GLN A 389 -19.25 15.13 0.30
N VAL A 390 -18.41 15.44 1.28
CA VAL A 390 -17.53 16.61 1.25
C VAL A 390 -16.28 16.32 0.45
N THR A 391 -16.06 17.04 -0.65
CA THR A 391 -14.87 16.88 -1.48
C THR A 391 -14.07 18.16 -1.58
N LEU A 392 -12.76 18.01 -1.70
CA LEU A 392 -11.79 19.09 -1.93
C LEU A 392 -10.66 18.55 -2.81
N MET A 393 -10.51 19.09 -4.01
CA MET A 393 -9.51 18.63 -4.99
C MET A 393 -8.75 19.82 -5.57
N SER A 394 -7.49 19.65 -5.90
CA SER A 394 -6.71 20.65 -6.63
C SER A 394 -7.30 20.92 -8.02
N THR A 395 -6.95 22.05 -8.63
CA THR A 395 -7.35 22.41 -9.99
C THR A 395 -6.15 22.61 -10.91
N GLY A 396 -6.40 22.73 -12.21
CA GLY A 396 -5.39 23.15 -13.18
C GLY A 396 -4.19 22.18 -13.28
N GLU A 397 -3.00 22.76 -13.20
CA GLU A 397 -1.73 22.06 -13.40
C GLU A 397 -1.37 21.08 -12.26
N ASP A 398 -2.04 21.19 -11.12
CA ASP A 398 -1.85 20.28 -9.99
C ASP A 398 -2.49 18.91 -10.22
N ARG A 399 -3.34 18.80 -11.23
CA ARG A 399 -3.96 17.55 -11.65
C ARG A 399 -3.15 16.82 -12.71
N PHE A 400 -3.10 15.52 -12.60
CA PHE A 400 -2.49 14.69 -13.63
C PHE A 400 -3.30 14.77 -14.93
N ARG A 401 -2.80 15.58 -15.89
CA ARG A 401 -3.37 15.70 -17.24
C ARG A 401 -4.90 15.95 -17.25
N GLY A 402 -5.36 16.73 -16.28
CA GLY A 402 -6.78 17.12 -16.11
C GLY A 402 -7.67 16.10 -15.38
N LEU A 403 -7.16 14.95 -14.99
CA LEU A 403 -7.86 13.98 -14.17
C LEU A 403 -7.90 14.39 -12.69
N PRO A 404 -8.87 13.90 -11.89
CA PRO A 404 -8.93 14.19 -10.45
C PRO A 404 -7.88 13.37 -9.67
N LEU A 405 -6.65 13.41 -10.13
CA LEU A 405 -5.49 12.68 -9.61
C LEU A 405 -4.36 13.66 -9.33
N ARG A 406 -3.55 13.38 -8.33
CA ARG A 406 -2.35 14.16 -8.02
C ARG A 406 -1.36 14.15 -9.19
N GLY A 407 -1.08 15.35 -9.70
CA GLY A 407 -0.19 15.52 -10.85
C GLY A 407 1.24 15.05 -10.59
N ASP A 408 1.75 15.33 -9.40
CA ASP A 408 3.09 14.92 -8.96
C ASP A 408 3.25 13.40 -8.84
N ILE A 409 2.29 12.70 -8.25
CA ILE A 409 2.29 11.24 -8.13
C ILE A 409 2.15 10.59 -9.50
N GLY A 410 1.14 11.00 -10.29
CA GLY A 410 0.95 10.44 -11.62
C GLY A 410 2.15 10.65 -12.54
N GLN A 411 2.82 11.81 -12.46
CA GLN A 411 4.02 12.07 -13.24
C GLN A 411 5.22 11.24 -12.75
N ALA A 412 5.38 11.03 -11.43
CA ALA A 412 6.43 10.16 -10.90
C ALA A 412 6.28 8.72 -11.41
N MET A 413 5.06 8.20 -11.52
CA MET A 413 4.81 6.86 -12.10
C MET A 413 5.17 6.82 -13.60
N VAL A 414 4.91 7.88 -14.36
CA VAL A 414 5.35 7.99 -15.76
C VAL A 414 6.88 8.05 -15.85
N ASP A 415 7.52 8.85 -15.00
CA ASP A 415 8.97 9.03 -14.99
C ASP A 415 9.72 7.76 -14.54
N GLN A 416 9.06 6.88 -13.79
CA GLN A 416 9.56 5.55 -13.46
C GLN A 416 9.71 4.64 -14.69
N GLY A 417 9.06 4.98 -15.79
CA GLY A 417 9.10 4.21 -17.02
C GLY A 417 8.17 3.00 -17.02
N LEU A 418 7.07 3.06 -16.25
CA LEU A 418 6.05 2.01 -16.26
C LEU A 418 5.46 1.83 -17.65
N THR A 419 5.28 0.57 -18.07
CA THR A 419 4.64 0.19 -19.33
C THR A 419 3.34 -0.57 -19.10
N PHE A 420 3.14 -1.07 -17.88
CA PHE A 420 2.00 -1.87 -17.48
C PHE A 420 1.56 -1.49 -16.07
N LEU A 421 0.26 -1.35 -15.85
CA LEU A 421 -0.29 -1.06 -14.53
C LEU A 421 -1.44 -2.02 -14.23
N ARG A 422 -1.35 -2.70 -13.09
CA ARG A 422 -2.41 -3.56 -12.57
C ARG A 422 -3.15 -2.85 -11.44
N TYR A 423 -4.49 -2.84 -11.51
CA TYR A 423 -5.36 -2.45 -10.41
C TYR A 423 -6.00 -3.71 -9.83
N GLY A 424 -5.58 -4.08 -8.65
CA GLY A 424 -5.93 -5.38 -8.08
C GLY A 424 -5.44 -5.53 -6.66
N GLY A 425 -5.59 -6.74 -6.15
CA GLY A 425 -5.20 -7.10 -4.79
C GLY A 425 -6.38 -7.63 -3.98
N THR A 426 -6.16 -7.88 -2.69
CA THR A 426 -7.16 -8.47 -1.79
C THR A 426 -8.42 -7.62 -1.64
N MET A 427 -8.35 -6.32 -1.90
CA MET A 427 -9.52 -5.43 -1.91
C MET A 427 -10.60 -5.87 -2.90
N PHE A 428 -10.26 -6.63 -3.93
CA PHE A 428 -11.21 -7.11 -4.95
C PHE A 428 -12.02 -8.34 -4.49
N ASN A 429 -11.54 -9.08 -3.49
CA ASN A 429 -12.19 -10.31 -3.02
C ASN A 429 -13.42 -10.05 -2.15
N ILE A 430 -13.64 -8.83 -1.69
CA ILE A 430 -14.73 -8.51 -0.76
C ILE A 430 -16.09 -8.36 -1.46
N PRO A 431 -17.21 -8.66 -0.77
CA PRO A 431 -18.55 -8.61 -1.35
C PRO A 431 -18.98 -7.22 -1.84
N GLY A 432 -18.41 -6.15 -1.28
CA GLY A 432 -18.74 -4.76 -1.63
C GLY A 432 -18.15 -4.29 -2.94
N TYR A 433 -17.05 -4.90 -3.38
CA TYR A 433 -16.33 -4.50 -4.59
C TYR A 433 -17.01 -5.08 -5.84
N ARG A 434 -17.71 -4.25 -6.58
CA ARG A 434 -18.47 -4.64 -7.78
C ARG A 434 -18.37 -3.57 -8.85
N PHE A 435 -18.18 -3.98 -10.10
CA PHE A 435 -18.03 -3.08 -11.25
C PHE A 435 -19.10 -1.97 -11.31
N LYS A 436 -20.38 -2.32 -11.21
CA LYS A 436 -21.49 -1.36 -11.35
C LYS A 436 -21.53 -0.29 -10.24
N LYS A 437 -20.82 -0.50 -9.16
CA LYS A 437 -20.70 0.49 -8.05
C LYS A 437 -19.59 1.50 -8.26
N MET A 438 -18.71 1.30 -9.26
CA MET A 438 -17.47 2.06 -9.46
C MET A 438 -17.51 2.95 -10.70
N ILE A 439 -18.64 3.04 -11.40
CA ILE A 439 -18.81 3.83 -12.62
C ILE A 439 -19.85 4.92 -12.44
N GLY A 440 -19.82 5.95 -13.31
CA GLY A 440 -20.78 7.05 -13.30
C GLY A 440 -20.46 8.11 -12.25
N ASP A 441 -21.50 8.81 -11.82
CA ASP A 441 -21.40 9.95 -10.88
C ASP A 441 -20.82 9.52 -9.53
N ARG A 442 -19.59 9.99 -9.22
CA ARG A 442 -18.87 9.65 -7.99
C ARG A 442 -19.67 9.96 -6.73
N ASP A 443 -20.48 11.02 -6.75
CA ASP A 443 -21.28 11.42 -5.58
C ASP A 443 -22.39 10.42 -5.26
N LYS A 444 -22.68 9.47 -6.17
CA LYS A 444 -23.71 8.44 -6.03
C LYS A 444 -23.12 7.02 -5.93
N ARG A 445 -21.81 6.89 -6.07
CA ARG A 445 -21.17 5.59 -5.91
C ARG A 445 -21.25 5.19 -4.43
N PRO A 446 -21.82 4.02 -4.09
CA PRO A 446 -22.03 3.65 -2.71
C PRO A 446 -20.71 3.35 -2.02
N PRO A 447 -20.52 3.78 -0.76
CA PRO A 447 -19.41 3.30 0.06
C PRO A 447 -19.56 1.80 0.33
N TYR A 448 -18.49 1.16 0.75
CA TYR A 448 -18.48 -0.28 1.01
C TYR A 448 -17.48 -0.63 2.13
N HIS A 449 -17.65 -1.78 2.77
CA HIS A 449 -16.66 -2.32 3.69
C HIS A 449 -15.48 -2.86 2.89
N GLY A 450 -14.38 -2.12 2.89
CA GLY A 450 -13.13 -2.49 2.25
C GLY A 450 -12.33 -3.52 3.06
N HIS A 451 -11.39 -4.19 2.39
CA HIS A 451 -10.48 -5.11 3.05
C HIS A 451 -9.43 -4.33 3.87
N TRP A 452 -8.75 -3.40 3.20
CA TRP A 452 -7.68 -2.62 3.82
C TRP A 452 -8.19 -1.46 4.66
N TYR A 453 -9.30 -0.87 4.25
CA TYR A 453 -9.97 0.19 4.98
C TYR A 453 -11.48 -0.06 5.01
N ARG A 454 -12.02 -0.23 6.20
CA ARG A 454 -13.40 -0.67 6.40
C ARG A 454 -14.45 0.29 5.81
N TRP A 455 -14.17 1.57 5.78
CA TRP A 455 -15.08 2.61 5.31
C TRP A 455 -14.66 3.17 3.95
N SER A 456 -14.26 2.29 3.05
CA SER A 456 -13.87 2.66 1.69
C SER A 456 -15.02 3.26 0.92
N THR A 457 -14.71 4.26 0.09
CA THR A 457 -15.65 4.84 -0.86
C THR A 457 -15.37 4.31 -2.27
N ASN A 458 -16.25 4.58 -3.21
CA ASN A 458 -16.02 4.28 -4.63
C ASN A 458 -15.63 5.54 -5.42
N GLY A 459 -15.03 6.54 -4.78
CA GLY A 459 -14.57 7.78 -5.40
C GLY A 459 -13.55 7.56 -6.51
N PHE A 460 -12.69 6.53 -6.36
CA PHE A 460 -11.82 6.01 -7.40
C PHE A 460 -12.23 4.57 -7.72
N GLY A 461 -12.40 4.25 -8.98
CA GLY A 461 -12.83 2.92 -9.44
C GLY A 461 -12.16 2.53 -10.75
N ILE A 462 -12.65 1.43 -11.36
CA ILE A 462 -12.09 0.89 -12.61
C ILE A 462 -12.08 1.93 -13.74
N GLU A 463 -13.12 2.76 -13.85
CA GLU A 463 -13.19 3.82 -14.86
C GLU A 463 -12.08 4.86 -14.67
N ASP A 464 -11.86 5.29 -13.42
CA ASP A 464 -10.82 6.26 -13.08
C ASP A 464 -9.42 5.70 -13.34
N PHE A 465 -9.21 4.44 -13.01
CA PHE A 465 -7.99 3.70 -13.30
C PHE A 465 -7.70 3.61 -14.80
N LEU A 466 -8.70 3.28 -15.61
CA LEU A 466 -8.53 3.16 -17.06
C LEU A 466 -8.22 4.50 -17.72
N GLN A 467 -8.88 5.59 -17.30
CA GLN A 467 -8.57 6.94 -17.75
C GLN A 467 -7.14 7.35 -17.36
N PHE A 468 -6.69 6.96 -16.16
CA PHE A 468 -5.30 7.18 -15.77
C PHE A 468 -4.33 6.46 -16.68
N CYS A 469 -4.54 5.16 -16.92
CA CYS A 469 -3.68 4.37 -17.81
C CYS A 469 -3.63 4.95 -19.23
N GLU A 470 -4.79 5.33 -19.78
CA GLU A 470 -4.88 5.95 -21.11
C GLU A 470 -4.05 7.24 -21.16
N LYS A 471 -4.23 8.14 -20.20
CA LYS A 471 -3.48 9.39 -20.14
C LYS A 471 -1.99 9.19 -19.86
N ALA A 472 -1.63 8.21 -19.05
CA ALA A 472 -0.24 7.90 -18.73
C ALA A 472 0.48 7.14 -19.85
N GLY A 473 -0.25 6.42 -20.71
CA GLY A 473 0.30 5.53 -21.73
C GLY A 473 0.63 4.14 -21.22
N PHE A 474 -0.01 3.70 -20.13
CA PHE A 474 0.18 2.37 -19.56
C PHE A 474 -0.79 1.35 -20.17
N THR A 475 -0.33 0.12 -20.37
CA THR A 475 -1.22 -1.01 -20.62
C THR A 475 -1.91 -1.37 -19.30
N ALA A 476 -3.24 -1.40 -19.32
CA ALA A 476 -4.04 -1.64 -18.14
C ALA A 476 -4.38 -3.12 -17.97
N ALA A 477 -4.32 -3.60 -16.73
CA ALA A 477 -5.00 -4.81 -16.27
C ALA A 477 -5.68 -4.53 -14.93
N PHE A 478 -6.80 -5.20 -14.68
CA PHE A 478 -7.47 -5.13 -13.39
C PHE A 478 -8.11 -6.47 -13.02
N ALA A 479 -8.38 -6.66 -11.74
CA ALA A 479 -9.08 -7.83 -11.24
C ALA A 479 -10.59 -7.57 -11.14
N VAL A 480 -11.38 -8.63 -11.25
CA VAL A 480 -12.81 -8.65 -10.91
C VAL A 480 -13.05 -9.66 -9.82
N ASN A 481 -14.06 -9.41 -8.99
CA ASN A 481 -14.43 -10.36 -7.96
C ASN A 481 -15.03 -11.64 -8.61
N ILE A 482 -14.64 -12.82 -8.13
CA ILE A 482 -15.16 -14.09 -8.69
C ILE A 482 -16.67 -14.24 -8.50
N GLU A 483 -17.26 -13.57 -7.52
CA GLU A 483 -18.68 -13.58 -7.24
C GLU A 483 -19.50 -12.55 -8.05
N GLU A 484 -18.89 -11.90 -9.04
CA GLU A 484 -19.64 -11.11 -10.02
C GLU A 484 -20.64 -12.00 -10.79
N THR A 485 -21.77 -11.44 -11.22
CA THR A 485 -22.70 -12.21 -12.04
C THR A 485 -22.22 -12.28 -13.50
N PRO A 486 -22.53 -13.35 -14.24
CA PRO A 486 -22.25 -13.40 -15.68
C PRO A 486 -22.83 -12.21 -16.45
N GLN A 487 -24.03 -11.74 -16.07
CA GLN A 487 -24.63 -10.56 -16.68
C GLN A 487 -23.84 -9.29 -16.39
N ASP A 488 -23.36 -9.10 -15.16
CA ASP A 488 -22.55 -7.93 -14.81
C ASP A 488 -21.22 -7.93 -15.56
N MET A 489 -20.62 -9.10 -15.77
CA MET A 489 -19.40 -9.21 -16.59
C MET A 489 -19.67 -8.92 -18.08
N ALA A 490 -20.77 -9.41 -18.63
CA ALA A 490 -21.18 -9.09 -20.00
C ALA A 490 -21.41 -7.57 -20.16
N ASP A 491 -22.10 -6.95 -19.21
CA ASP A 491 -22.37 -5.51 -19.17
C ASP A 491 -21.05 -4.70 -19.04
N MET A 492 -20.13 -5.19 -18.20
CA MET A 492 -18.80 -4.59 -18.03
C MET A 492 -18.01 -4.58 -19.33
N ILE A 493 -17.92 -5.71 -20.02
CA ILE A 493 -17.18 -5.80 -21.28
C ILE A 493 -17.82 -4.91 -22.35
N GLU A 494 -19.13 -4.84 -22.40
CA GLU A 494 -19.82 -3.92 -23.31
C GLU A 494 -19.57 -2.45 -22.94
N TYR A 495 -19.53 -2.14 -21.64
CA TYR A 495 -19.14 -0.81 -21.15
C TYR A 495 -17.73 -0.45 -21.58
N LEU A 496 -16.77 -1.34 -21.39
CA LEU A 496 -15.34 -1.08 -21.61
C LEU A 496 -14.97 -1.09 -23.10
N ASN A 497 -15.48 -2.05 -23.87
CA ASN A 497 -15.03 -2.32 -25.23
C ASN A 497 -16.14 -2.18 -26.29
N GLY A 498 -17.41 -2.11 -25.88
CA GLY A 498 -18.54 -2.04 -26.80
C GLY A 498 -18.65 -0.67 -27.50
N PRO A 499 -19.30 -0.62 -28.66
CA PRO A 499 -19.52 0.62 -29.41
C PRO A 499 -20.52 1.52 -28.68
N VAL A 500 -20.44 2.81 -28.92
CA VAL A 500 -21.36 3.83 -28.35
C VAL A 500 -22.83 3.58 -28.66
N THR A 501 -23.12 2.77 -29.67
CA THR A 501 -24.49 2.38 -30.09
C THR A 501 -25.07 1.27 -29.21
N SER A 502 -24.26 0.55 -28.46
CA SER A 502 -24.72 -0.45 -27.48
C SER A 502 -25.24 0.22 -26.21
N GLU A 503 -25.98 -0.51 -25.38
CA GLU A 503 -26.55 0.02 -24.15
C GLU A 503 -25.45 0.52 -23.20
N TRP A 504 -24.49 -0.31 -22.88
CA TRP A 504 -23.42 0.03 -21.94
C TRP A 504 -22.35 0.93 -22.56
N GLY A 505 -22.09 0.82 -23.87
CA GLY A 505 -21.23 1.78 -24.58
C GLY A 505 -21.78 3.20 -24.56
N ARG A 506 -23.14 3.34 -24.66
CA ARG A 506 -23.81 4.63 -24.50
C ARG A 506 -23.64 5.18 -23.07
N ARG A 507 -23.81 4.34 -22.03
CA ARG A 507 -23.60 4.76 -20.64
C ARG A 507 -22.16 5.23 -20.39
N ARG A 508 -21.16 4.54 -20.98
CA ARG A 508 -19.79 5.04 -20.96
C ARG A 508 -19.66 6.43 -21.56
N ALA A 509 -20.28 6.66 -22.70
CA ALA A 509 -20.26 7.98 -23.34
C ALA A 509 -20.97 9.06 -22.50
N GLU A 510 -22.11 8.71 -21.89
CA GLU A 510 -22.81 9.58 -20.93
C GLU A 510 -21.96 9.93 -19.70
N ASN A 511 -21.08 9.00 -19.28
CA ASN A 511 -20.10 9.20 -18.22
C ASN A 511 -18.86 10.00 -18.68
N GLY A 512 -18.82 10.44 -19.95
CA GLY A 512 -17.78 11.34 -20.47
C GLY A 512 -16.70 10.66 -21.32
N HIS A 513 -16.80 9.36 -21.58
CA HIS A 513 -15.83 8.61 -22.40
C HIS A 513 -16.50 7.89 -23.57
N PRO A 514 -16.72 8.56 -24.73
CA PRO A 514 -17.43 7.97 -25.86
C PRO A 514 -16.67 6.82 -26.53
N GLU A 515 -15.35 6.88 -26.60
CA GLU A 515 -14.54 5.86 -27.23
C GLU A 515 -14.37 4.62 -26.32
N PRO A 516 -14.29 3.39 -26.88
CA PRO A 516 -13.94 2.21 -26.10
C PRO A 516 -12.57 2.31 -25.45
N TYR A 517 -12.44 1.84 -24.21
CA TYR A 517 -11.13 1.74 -23.54
C TYR A 517 -10.21 0.69 -24.16
N GLY A 518 -10.75 -0.30 -24.86
CA GLY A 518 -9.97 -1.37 -25.50
C GLY A 518 -9.22 -2.23 -24.49
N VAL A 519 -9.84 -2.52 -23.37
CA VAL A 519 -9.27 -3.36 -22.30
C VAL A 519 -8.97 -4.75 -22.82
N LYS A 520 -7.75 -5.23 -22.57
CA LYS A 520 -7.28 -6.54 -23.03
C LYS A 520 -7.05 -7.56 -21.91
N TYR A 521 -6.69 -7.14 -20.70
CA TYR A 521 -6.24 -8.03 -19.64
C TYR A 521 -7.14 -7.91 -18.41
N ILE A 522 -7.76 -9.02 -18.01
CA ILE A 522 -8.65 -9.08 -16.86
C ILE A 522 -8.30 -10.30 -16.01
N GLY A 523 -7.97 -10.06 -14.74
CA GLY A 523 -7.81 -11.11 -13.73
C GLY A 523 -9.17 -11.52 -13.16
N ILE A 524 -9.43 -12.81 -13.11
CA ILE A 524 -10.65 -13.34 -12.47
C ILE A 524 -10.30 -13.70 -11.02
N GLY A 525 -10.62 -12.80 -10.09
CA GLY A 525 -10.25 -12.89 -8.66
C GLY A 525 -8.88 -12.30 -8.34
N ASN A 526 -8.40 -12.58 -7.16
CA ASN A 526 -7.07 -12.27 -6.64
C ASN A 526 -6.67 -13.28 -5.58
N GLU A 527 -5.51 -13.93 -5.71
CA GLU A 527 -4.96 -14.89 -4.72
C GLU A 527 -5.99 -15.94 -4.25
N GLU A 528 -6.83 -16.38 -5.16
CA GLU A 528 -7.91 -17.31 -4.82
C GLU A 528 -7.34 -18.63 -4.27
N VAL A 529 -7.94 -19.13 -3.20
CA VAL A 529 -7.47 -20.33 -2.47
C VAL A 529 -6.20 -20.12 -1.63
N LEU A 530 -5.59 -18.93 -1.59
CA LEU A 530 -4.40 -18.70 -0.76
C LEU A 530 -4.65 -19.01 0.72
N PHE A 531 -5.70 -18.40 1.29
CA PHE A 531 -6.00 -18.48 2.72
C PHE A 531 -6.84 -19.70 3.13
N ASN A 532 -7.35 -20.46 2.15
CA ASN A 532 -8.21 -21.62 2.37
C ASN A 532 -7.42 -22.95 2.47
N GLY A 533 -6.09 -22.85 2.56
CA GLY A 533 -5.22 -24.02 2.50
C GLY A 533 -5.22 -24.66 1.10
N ASP A 534 -4.71 -25.88 0.99
CA ASP A 534 -4.68 -26.61 -0.29
C ASP A 534 -5.97 -27.46 -0.48
N ARG A 535 -7.13 -26.85 -0.28
CA ARG A 535 -8.43 -27.54 -0.32
C ARG A 535 -8.92 -27.71 -1.76
N ALA A 536 -9.23 -28.94 -2.11
CA ALA A 536 -9.67 -29.30 -3.44
C ALA A 536 -11.00 -28.68 -3.84
N ASP A 537 -11.96 -28.57 -2.90
CA ASP A 537 -13.26 -27.98 -3.11
C ASP A 537 -13.20 -26.46 -3.38
N GLU A 538 -12.25 -25.75 -2.80
CA GLU A 538 -12.03 -24.33 -3.06
C GLU A 538 -11.48 -24.10 -4.49
N TYR A 539 -10.57 -24.95 -4.95
CA TYR A 539 -10.12 -24.91 -6.35
C TYR A 539 -11.27 -25.25 -7.31
N ASP A 540 -12.13 -26.22 -6.96
CA ASP A 540 -13.28 -26.58 -7.79
C ASP A 540 -14.28 -25.43 -7.87
N HIS A 541 -14.56 -24.74 -6.75
CA HIS A 541 -15.40 -23.54 -6.73
C HIS A 541 -14.81 -22.44 -7.61
N TYR A 542 -13.51 -22.15 -7.47
CA TYR A 542 -12.84 -21.16 -8.31
C TYR A 542 -12.98 -21.50 -9.81
N VAL A 543 -12.74 -22.75 -10.19
CA VAL A 543 -12.86 -23.20 -11.60
C VAL A 543 -14.30 -23.02 -12.11
N GLU A 544 -15.32 -23.34 -11.32
CA GLU A 544 -16.71 -23.12 -11.68
C GLU A 544 -16.97 -21.63 -11.92
N ARG A 545 -16.56 -20.77 -11.00
CA ARG A 545 -16.75 -19.32 -11.11
C ARG A 545 -16.00 -18.75 -12.30
N PHE A 546 -14.71 -19.11 -12.46
CA PHE A 546 -13.93 -18.69 -13.62
C PHE A 546 -14.62 -19.03 -14.95
N ASN A 547 -15.11 -20.26 -15.09
CA ASN A 547 -15.77 -20.69 -16.32
C ASN A 547 -17.05 -19.92 -16.62
N LEU A 548 -17.86 -19.64 -15.60
CA LEU A 548 -19.07 -18.83 -15.74
C LEU A 548 -18.76 -17.41 -16.23
N LEU A 549 -17.76 -16.77 -15.64
CA LEU A 549 -17.36 -15.41 -16.00
C LEU A 549 -16.63 -15.38 -17.35
N HIS A 550 -15.79 -16.40 -17.66
CA HIS A 550 -15.16 -16.57 -18.96
C HIS A 550 -16.19 -16.56 -20.09
N ASP A 551 -17.23 -17.38 -19.99
CA ASP A 551 -18.23 -17.51 -21.05
C ASP A 551 -18.98 -16.20 -21.30
N ALA A 552 -19.28 -15.46 -20.23
CA ALA A 552 -19.92 -14.15 -20.31
C ALA A 552 -19.00 -13.09 -20.97
N ILE A 553 -17.73 -13.04 -20.56
CA ILE A 553 -16.74 -12.09 -21.10
C ILE A 553 -16.44 -12.39 -22.56
N LYS A 554 -16.09 -13.65 -22.88
CA LYS A 554 -15.74 -14.06 -24.24
C LYS A 554 -16.93 -14.00 -25.21
N GLY A 555 -18.13 -14.16 -24.69
CA GLY A 555 -19.38 -13.98 -25.47
C GLY A 555 -19.58 -12.53 -25.95
N LYS A 556 -19.02 -11.54 -25.25
CA LYS A 556 -19.07 -10.12 -25.63
C LYS A 556 -17.85 -9.69 -26.42
N ASP A 557 -16.67 -10.08 -25.97
CA ASP A 557 -15.39 -9.73 -26.63
C ASP A 557 -14.40 -10.90 -26.52
N PRO A 558 -14.23 -11.73 -27.55
CA PRO A 558 -13.29 -12.85 -27.52
C PRO A 558 -11.82 -12.43 -27.52
N SER A 559 -11.50 -11.17 -27.78
CA SER A 559 -10.12 -10.66 -27.81
C SER A 559 -9.55 -10.41 -26.42
N VAL A 560 -10.41 -10.28 -25.38
CA VAL A 560 -9.99 -10.08 -24.00
C VAL A 560 -9.18 -11.29 -23.51
N LYS A 561 -8.05 -11.04 -22.89
CA LYS A 561 -7.17 -12.04 -22.27
C LYS A 561 -7.54 -12.23 -20.81
N LEU A 562 -7.81 -13.46 -20.41
CA LEU A 562 -8.21 -13.80 -19.05
C LEU A 562 -7.05 -14.42 -18.28
N ILE A 563 -6.91 -13.99 -17.05
CA ILE A 563 -5.86 -14.41 -16.15
C ILE A 563 -6.48 -15.22 -15.00
N SER A 564 -5.99 -16.47 -14.82
CA SER A 564 -6.32 -17.27 -13.64
C SER A 564 -5.51 -16.78 -12.44
N THR A 565 -6.17 -16.53 -11.34
CA THR A 565 -5.58 -16.09 -10.08
C THR A 565 -5.64 -17.16 -8.98
N ALA A 566 -5.97 -18.41 -9.35
CA ALA A 566 -5.84 -19.54 -8.42
C ALA A 566 -4.41 -19.63 -7.89
N TRP A 567 -4.27 -19.65 -6.57
CA TRP A 567 -2.96 -19.63 -5.94
C TRP A 567 -2.10 -20.80 -6.38
N TRP A 568 -0.95 -20.50 -6.98
CA TRP A 568 -0.02 -21.48 -7.50
C TRP A 568 0.65 -22.31 -6.39
N ARG A 569 0.51 -23.61 -6.44
CA ARG A 569 1.20 -24.57 -5.59
C ARG A 569 1.64 -25.77 -6.42
N ALA A 570 2.88 -25.78 -6.89
CA ALA A 570 3.39 -26.78 -7.82
C ALA A 570 3.24 -28.23 -7.31
N ASP A 571 3.23 -28.43 -6.00
CA ASP A 571 3.10 -29.76 -5.36
C ASP A 571 1.65 -30.10 -4.94
N SER A 572 0.68 -29.22 -5.18
CA SER A 572 -0.70 -29.49 -4.86
C SER A 572 -1.29 -30.62 -5.71
N PRO A 573 -1.98 -31.59 -5.11
CA PRO A 573 -2.70 -32.60 -5.87
C PRO A 573 -3.85 -32.03 -6.69
N SER A 574 -4.32 -30.80 -6.39
CA SER A 574 -5.38 -30.13 -7.13
C SER A 574 -4.88 -29.39 -8.37
N MET A 575 -3.58 -29.08 -8.44
CA MET A 575 -3.04 -28.13 -9.42
C MET A 575 -3.18 -28.60 -10.87
N GLU A 576 -2.84 -29.85 -11.16
CA GLU A 576 -3.01 -30.40 -12.52
C GLU A 576 -4.47 -30.38 -12.98
N ARG A 577 -5.39 -30.74 -12.08
CA ARG A 577 -6.82 -30.76 -12.39
C ARG A 577 -7.33 -29.34 -12.64
N THR A 578 -6.93 -28.39 -11.82
CA THR A 578 -7.28 -26.96 -11.97
C THR A 578 -6.72 -26.42 -13.29
N PHE A 579 -5.46 -26.69 -13.59
CA PHE A 579 -4.84 -26.30 -14.86
C PHE A 579 -5.64 -26.85 -16.06
N ARG A 580 -5.92 -28.17 -16.07
CA ARG A 580 -6.66 -28.80 -17.19
C ARG A 580 -8.06 -28.26 -17.38
N ALA A 581 -8.72 -27.82 -16.31
CA ALA A 581 -10.05 -27.21 -16.37
C ALA A 581 -10.04 -25.78 -16.93
N LEU A 582 -8.92 -25.07 -16.82
CA LEU A 582 -8.72 -23.70 -17.25
C LEU A 582 -7.93 -23.57 -18.57
N ASP A 583 -7.19 -24.61 -18.97
CA ASP A 583 -6.36 -24.58 -20.16
C ASP A 583 -7.21 -24.40 -21.44
N GLY A 584 -6.81 -23.46 -22.29
CA GLY A 584 -7.59 -23.01 -23.44
C GLY A 584 -8.69 -21.97 -23.12
N LYS A 585 -8.92 -21.65 -21.84
CA LYS A 585 -9.83 -20.59 -21.36
C LYS A 585 -9.07 -19.44 -20.70
N ALA A 586 -8.18 -19.74 -19.77
CA ALA A 586 -7.22 -18.78 -19.25
C ALA A 586 -6.05 -18.63 -20.23
N ASP A 587 -5.71 -17.40 -20.56
CA ASP A 587 -4.53 -17.08 -21.38
C ASP A 587 -3.25 -17.07 -20.54
N TYR A 588 -3.39 -16.71 -19.26
CA TYR A 588 -2.28 -16.60 -18.30
C TYR A 588 -2.65 -17.16 -16.94
N TRP A 589 -1.62 -17.59 -16.20
CA TRP A 589 -1.69 -17.89 -14.76
C TRP A 589 -0.95 -16.83 -14.00
N ASP A 590 -1.57 -16.28 -12.96
CA ASP A 590 -0.97 -15.28 -12.09
C ASP A 590 -0.10 -15.95 -11.02
N TYR A 591 1.11 -15.45 -10.85
CA TYR A 591 2.07 -15.92 -9.86
C TYR A 591 2.58 -14.75 -9.04
N HIS A 592 2.48 -14.82 -7.71
CA HIS A 592 2.88 -13.78 -6.78
C HIS A 592 4.13 -14.18 -5.98
N PRO A 593 5.33 -13.93 -6.52
CA PRO A 593 6.60 -14.21 -5.83
C PRO A 593 6.99 -13.10 -4.86
N TRP A 594 7.90 -13.44 -3.94
CA TRP A 594 8.62 -12.47 -3.12
C TRP A 594 9.92 -12.05 -3.79
N ALA A 595 10.22 -10.75 -3.74
CA ALA A 595 11.38 -10.14 -4.41
C ALA A 595 12.14 -9.15 -3.51
N ASP A 596 12.25 -9.45 -2.22
CA ASP A 596 12.95 -8.63 -1.22
C ASP A 596 14.17 -9.31 -0.60
N GLN A 597 14.62 -10.44 -1.21
CA GLN A 597 15.79 -11.18 -0.80
C GLN A 597 16.84 -11.25 -1.92
N LEU A 598 18.11 -11.36 -1.57
CA LEU A 598 19.20 -11.48 -2.54
C LEU A 598 19.10 -12.74 -3.42
N ALA A 599 18.41 -13.78 -2.94
CA ALA A 599 18.16 -15.01 -3.67
C ALA A 599 16.92 -15.00 -4.56
N SER A 600 16.04 -13.97 -4.42
CA SER A 600 14.71 -13.95 -5.04
C SER A 600 14.71 -14.25 -6.54
N GLY A 601 15.63 -13.66 -7.31
CA GLY A 601 15.67 -13.91 -8.76
C GLY A 601 15.92 -15.37 -9.12
N ARG A 602 16.78 -16.06 -8.38
CA ARG A 602 17.07 -17.50 -8.62
C ARG A 602 15.89 -18.39 -8.23
N GLU A 603 15.25 -18.08 -7.13
CA GLU A 603 14.09 -18.82 -6.63
C GLU A 603 12.90 -18.66 -7.59
N VAL A 604 12.63 -17.43 -8.01
CA VAL A 604 11.57 -17.11 -8.97
C VAL A 604 11.84 -17.77 -10.33
N GLU A 605 13.08 -17.72 -10.83
CA GLU A 605 13.42 -18.38 -12.10
C GLU A 605 13.21 -19.89 -12.04
N ALA A 606 13.63 -20.52 -10.94
CA ALA A 606 13.43 -21.94 -10.74
C ALA A 606 11.94 -22.32 -10.73
N GLU A 607 11.12 -21.54 -10.04
CA GLU A 607 9.68 -21.80 -9.98
C GLU A 607 8.97 -21.51 -11.33
N LEU A 608 9.35 -20.46 -12.04
CA LEU A 608 8.82 -20.17 -13.39
C LEU A 608 9.19 -21.29 -14.39
N ARG A 609 10.40 -21.81 -14.34
CA ARG A 609 10.81 -22.96 -15.16
C ARG A 609 9.99 -24.19 -14.80
N ARG A 610 9.83 -24.47 -13.51
CA ARG A 610 9.01 -25.57 -13.01
C ARG A 610 7.55 -25.44 -13.47
N MET A 611 6.96 -24.25 -13.35
CA MET A 611 5.60 -23.95 -13.82
C MET A 611 5.47 -24.27 -15.31
N ARG A 612 6.37 -23.76 -16.14
CA ARG A 612 6.38 -24.02 -17.59
C ARG A 612 6.53 -25.49 -17.92
N GLU A 613 7.41 -26.21 -17.23
CA GLU A 613 7.61 -27.65 -17.40
C GLU A 613 6.35 -28.44 -17.02
N LEU A 614 5.68 -28.09 -15.93
CA LEU A 614 4.43 -28.70 -15.50
C LEU A 614 3.31 -28.44 -16.51
N PHE A 615 3.15 -27.22 -16.99
CA PHE A 615 2.17 -26.87 -18.01
C PHE A 615 2.36 -27.73 -19.27
N LEU A 616 3.58 -27.81 -19.79
CA LEU A 616 3.90 -28.62 -20.97
C LEU A 616 3.78 -30.13 -20.72
N ARG A 617 4.01 -30.58 -19.49
CA ARG A 617 3.79 -31.99 -19.10
C ARG A 617 2.32 -32.33 -19.06
N TRP A 618 1.50 -31.44 -18.52
CA TRP A 618 0.06 -31.63 -18.41
C TRP A 618 -0.64 -31.49 -19.75
N ASN A 619 -0.22 -30.53 -20.57
CA ASN A 619 -0.66 -30.39 -21.97
C ASN A 619 0.47 -29.85 -22.85
N PRO A 620 1.12 -30.69 -23.69
CA PRO A 620 2.20 -30.25 -24.58
C PRO A 620 1.80 -29.20 -25.63
N SER A 621 0.51 -29.01 -25.87
CA SER A 621 -0.04 -28.02 -26.82
C SER A 621 -0.59 -26.77 -26.14
N THR A 622 -0.41 -26.62 -24.84
CA THR A 622 -0.92 -25.45 -24.12
C THR A 622 -0.29 -24.15 -24.62
N THR A 623 -1.11 -23.12 -24.67
CA THR A 623 -0.69 -21.73 -24.93
C THR A 623 -0.70 -20.88 -23.68
N MET A 624 -1.04 -21.47 -22.54
CA MET A 624 -1.08 -20.75 -21.26
C MET A 624 0.33 -20.28 -20.86
N LYS A 625 0.41 -19.04 -20.46
CA LYS A 625 1.64 -18.37 -20.03
C LYS A 625 1.50 -17.87 -18.60
N CYS A 626 2.48 -17.13 -18.12
CA CYS A 626 2.49 -16.56 -16.78
C CYS A 626 2.40 -15.02 -16.81
N VAL A 627 1.78 -14.45 -15.78
CA VAL A 627 1.96 -13.06 -15.38
C VAL A 627 2.43 -13.02 -13.93
N ILE A 628 3.12 -11.97 -13.56
CA ILE A 628 3.45 -11.64 -12.17
C ILE A 628 2.71 -10.33 -11.87
N PHE A 629 1.49 -10.43 -11.35
CA PHE A 629 0.68 -9.25 -11.04
C PHE A 629 1.00 -8.64 -9.69
N GLU A 630 1.66 -9.42 -8.81
CA GLU A 630 2.24 -8.92 -7.58
C GLU A 630 3.64 -9.50 -7.38
N GLU A 631 4.64 -8.69 -7.61
CA GLU A 631 5.99 -8.92 -7.18
C GLU A 631 6.11 -8.37 -5.75
N ASN A 632 5.83 -9.23 -4.77
CA ASN A 632 5.70 -8.87 -3.37
C ASN A 632 7.05 -8.68 -2.66
N GLY A 633 7.01 -8.01 -1.54
CA GLY A 633 8.09 -7.81 -0.58
C GLY A 633 7.60 -6.90 0.54
N ASN A 634 8.40 -6.74 1.57
CA ASN A 634 8.07 -5.82 2.68
C ASN A 634 9.28 -4.90 2.97
N ARG A 635 9.88 -4.39 1.89
CA ARG A 635 11.05 -3.52 1.92
C ARG A 635 10.99 -2.53 0.74
N HIS A 636 11.69 -1.41 0.89
CA HIS A 636 11.81 -0.38 -0.14
C HIS A 636 13.25 0.18 -0.27
N ASP A 637 14.24 -0.60 0.15
CA ASP A 637 15.67 -0.29 0.25
C ASP A 637 16.51 -0.93 -0.87
N MET A 638 17.83 -0.89 -0.74
CA MET A 638 18.75 -1.52 -1.71
C MET A 638 18.65 -3.05 -1.73
N GLN A 639 18.25 -3.72 -0.64
CA GLN A 639 18.00 -5.15 -0.67
C GLN A 639 16.81 -5.47 -1.59
N ARG A 640 15.73 -4.67 -1.52
CA ARG A 640 14.61 -4.77 -2.44
C ARG A 640 15.02 -4.50 -3.89
N VAL A 641 15.95 -3.57 -4.15
CA VAL A 641 16.53 -3.36 -5.49
C VAL A 641 17.07 -4.66 -6.05
N LEU A 642 17.92 -5.35 -5.28
CA LEU A 642 18.59 -6.58 -5.76
C LEU A 642 17.61 -7.73 -5.97
N GLY A 643 16.61 -7.88 -5.11
CA GLY A 643 15.51 -8.82 -5.33
C GLY A 643 14.75 -8.52 -6.61
N HIS A 644 14.34 -7.27 -6.81
CA HIS A 644 13.59 -6.79 -7.96
C HIS A 644 14.36 -6.96 -9.29
N VAL A 645 15.62 -6.52 -9.37
CA VAL A 645 16.37 -6.56 -10.63
C VAL A 645 16.81 -7.98 -11.00
N THR A 646 17.10 -8.85 -10.03
CA THR A 646 17.39 -10.26 -10.30
C THR A 646 16.14 -11.02 -10.75
N LEU A 647 14.95 -10.69 -10.21
CA LEU A 647 13.68 -11.18 -10.72
C LEU A 647 13.42 -10.68 -12.15
N GLN A 648 13.67 -9.41 -12.45
CA GLN A 648 13.56 -8.91 -13.84
C GLN A 648 14.51 -9.64 -14.79
N ASN A 649 15.71 -9.98 -14.35
CA ASN A 649 16.64 -10.80 -15.12
C ASN A 649 16.10 -12.22 -15.34
N ALA A 650 15.49 -12.82 -14.32
CA ALA A 650 14.79 -14.10 -14.45
C ALA A 650 13.68 -14.04 -15.51
N VAL A 651 12.84 -13.00 -15.48
CA VAL A 651 11.80 -12.79 -16.48
C VAL A 651 12.39 -12.63 -17.90
N ARG A 652 13.51 -11.90 -18.05
CA ARG A 652 14.20 -11.79 -19.35
C ARG A 652 14.66 -13.15 -19.87
N ARG A 653 15.19 -14.03 -19.00
CA ARG A 653 15.61 -15.40 -19.36
C ARG A 653 14.42 -16.33 -19.68
N MET A 654 13.23 -16.05 -19.11
CA MET A 654 12.01 -16.81 -19.43
C MET A 654 11.40 -16.42 -20.78
N GLY A 655 11.84 -15.33 -21.38
CA GLY A 655 11.41 -14.90 -22.70
C GLY A 655 9.93 -14.51 -22.74
N ASP A 656 9.20 -15.05 -23.72
CA ASP A 656 7.78 -14.77 -23.93
C ASP A 656 6.83 -15.55 -23.01
N PHE A 657 7.36 -16.36 -22.10
CA PHE A 657 6.53 -17.10 -21.14
C PHE A 657 5.91 -16.19 -20.08
N VAL A 658 6.59 -15.08 -19.71
CA VAL A 658 6.07 -14.13 -18.74
C VAL A 658 5.69 -12.81 -19.44
N LEU A 659 4.43 -12.38 -19.28
CA LEU A 659 3.93 -11.14 -19.90
C LEU A 659 4.50 -9.89 -19.24
N THR A 660 4.43 -9.80 -17.94
CA THR A 660 4.80 -8.62 -17.13
C THR A 660 5.19 -9.05 -15.72
N SER A 661 5.96 -8.18 -15.02
CA SER A 661 6.13 -8.23 -13.57
C SER A 661 5.71 -6.88 -12.99
N CYS A 662 4.71 -6.90 -12.12
CA CYS A 662 4.16 -5.72 -11.48
C CYS A 662 4.65 -5.64 -10.04
N ALA A 663 5.57 -4.72 -9.77
CA ALA A 663 6.02 -4.47 -8.40
C ALA A 663 4.84 -4.02 -7.53
N ALA A 664 4.64 -4.69 -6.44
CA ALA A 664 3.60 -4.39 -5.45
C ALA A 664 4.26 -3.82 -4.17
N ASN A 665 3.87 -2.60 -3.73
CA ASN A 665 2.96 -1.69 -4.40
C ASN A 665 3.71 -0.58 -5.14
N ALA A 666 3.03 0.13 -6.06
CA ALA A 666 3.64 1.27 -6.75
C ALA A 666 3.91 2.43 -5.81
N LEU A 667 3.00 2.70 -4.88
CA LEU A 667 2.93 3.90 -4.08
C LEU A 667 2.93 3.59 -2.59
N GLN A 668 3.38 4.55 -1.76
CA GLN A 668 3.24 4.48 -0.31
C GLN A 668 3.23 5.87 0.33
N PRO A 669 2.24 6.20 1.15
CA PRO A 669 2.26 7.40 1.96
C PRO A 669 3.28 7.27 3.09
N TYR A 670 4.15 8.25 3.20
CA TYR A 670 5.23 8.24 4.18
C TYR A 670 4.68 8.29 5.62
N ARG A 671 5.07 7.33 6.46
CA ARG A 671 4.60 7.18 7.85
C ARG A 671 3.08 6.97 8.02
N GLN A 672 2.41 6.46 6.98
CA GLN A 672 1.00 6.07 7.02
C GLN A 672 0.86 4.59 6.69
N ASN A 673 1.65 3.75 7.37
CA ASN A 673 1.70 2.31 7.13
C ASN A 673 0.64 1.58 7.98
N ASP A 674 -0.63 1.85 7.71
CA ASP A 674 -1.76 1.38 8.52
C ASP A 674 -1.92 -0.14 8.54
N ASN A 675 -1.48 -0.81 7.45
CA ASN A 675 -1.66 -2.25 7.28
C ASN A 675 -0.35 -3.05 7.41
N GLY A 676 0.75 -2.41 7.80
CA GLY A 676 2.03 -3.05 8.03
C GLY A 676 2.82 -3.41 6.76
N TRP A 677 2.28 -3.20 5.56
CA TRP A 677 2.99 -3.41 4.30
C TRP A 677 3.90 -2.22 3.98
N ASP A 678 5.20 -2.47 3.87
CA ASP A 678 6.21 -1.44 3.64
C ASP A 678 6.99 -1.73 2.35
N GLN A 679 6.33 -1.58 1.20
CA GLN A 679 6.84 -2.07 -0.09
C GLN A 679 6.74 -1.06 -1.25
N GLY A 680 6.30 0.17 -1.00
CA GLY A 680 6.13 1.19 -2.04
C GLY A 680 7.42 1.57 -2.77
N GLN A 681 7.31 1.86 -4.05
CA GLN A 681 8.43 2.36 -4.87
C GLN A 681 8.47 3.88 -4.95
N VAL A 682 7.31 4.52 -5.05
CA VAL A 682 7.13 5.96 -4.99
C VAL A 682 6.53 6.33 -3.65
N PHE A 683 7.26 7.10 -2.87
CA PHE A 683 6.79 7.62 -1.60
C PHE A 683 6.28 9.05 -1.75
N PHE A 684 5.33 9.42 -0.90
CA PHE A 684 4.76 10.75 -0.93
C PHE A 684 4.31 11.25 0.45
N THR A 685 4.24 12.57 0.57
CA THR A 685 3.55 13.31 1.63
C THR A 685 2.43 14.16 0.99
N PRO A 686 1.64 14.91 1.76
CA PRO A 686 0.73 15.89 1.19
C PRO A 686 1.38 16.90 0.23
N SER A 687 2.69 17.17 0.36
CA SER A 687 3.41 18.22 -0.37
C SER A 687 4.61 17.77 -1.19
N GLN A 688 5.01 16.51 -1.11
CA GLN A 688 6.25 16.01 -1.74
C GLN A 688 6.09 14.59 -2.27
N VAL A 689 6.80 14.27 -3.36
CA VAL A 689 6.90 12.92 -3.95
C VAL A 689 8.37 12.61 -4.22
N TRP A 690 8.80 11.38 -3.94
CA TRP A 690 10.15 10.92 -4.27
C TRP A 690 10.19 9.42 -4.55
N GLY A 691 11.20 9.00 -5.32
CA GLY A 691 11.46 7.60 -5.60
C GLY A 691 12.32 6.94 -4.53
N MET A 692 11.96 5.74 -4.12
CA MET A 692 12.82 4.84 -3.34
C MET A 692 13.84 4.14 -4.25
N PRO A 693 14.89 3.50 -3.71
CA PRO A 693 15.87 2.82 -4.55
C PRO A 693 15.29 1.88 -5.60
N PRO A 694 14.24 1.05 -5.34
CA PRO A 694 13.59 0.21 -6.38
C PRO A 694 12.96 1.01 -7.53
N TYR A 695 12.42 2.19 -7.27
CA TYR A 695 11.95 3.11 -8.30
C TYR A 695 13.02 3.42 -9.34
N TYR A 696 14.22 3.77 -8.88
CA TYR A 696 15.34 4.10 -9.77
C TYR A 696 15.86 2.87 -10.51
N ALA A 697 15.84 1.69 -9.89
CA ALA A 697 16.19 0.44 -10.57
C ALA A 697 15.25 0.15 -11.73
N GLN A 698 13.94 0.29 -11.52
CA GLN A 698 12.94 0.13 -12.58
C GLN A 698 13.12 1.21 -13.68
N GLN A 699 13.30 2.46 -13.30
CA GLN A 699 13.55 3.56 -14.24
C GLN A 699 14.78 3.28 -15.14
N MET A 700 15.88 2.83 -14.55
CA MET A 700 17.09 2.44 -15.29
C MET A 700 16.79 1.31 -16.27
N ALA A 701 16.11 0.26 -15.80
CA ALA A 701 15.79 -0.90 -16.62
C ALA A 701 14.88 -0.55 -17.80
N ALA A 702 13.83 0.25 -17.56
CA ALA A 702 12.88 0.69 -18.57
C ALA A 702 13.53 1.58 -19.64
N ALA A 703 14.36 2.54 -19.21
CA ALA A 703 15.07 3.45 -20.13
C ALA A 703 16.05 2.72 -21.07
N HIS A 704 16.49 1.52 -20.69
CA HIS A 704 17.47 0.74 -21.46
C HIS A 704 16.87 -0.57 -22.02
N HIS A 705 15.54 -0.64 -22.13
CA HIS A 705 14.87 -1.80 -22.72
C HIS A 705 15.38 -2.12 -24.12
N ARG A 706 15.68 -3.43 -24.38
CA ARG A 706 15.89 -3.97 -25.71
C ARG A 706 15.06 -5.26 -25.87
N PRO A 707 14.48 -5.49 -27.06
CA PRO A 707 13.43 -6.51 -27.23
C PRO A 707 13.94 -7.94 -27.39
N LEU A 708 15.23 -8.18 -27.49
CA LEU A 708 15.78 -9.52 -27.72
C LEU A 708 16.83 -9.87 -26.67
N THR A 709 16.70 -11.03 -26.03
CA THR A 709 17.77 -11.61 -25.20
C THR A 709 18.81 -12.28 -26.09
N VAL A 710 20.06 -12.20 -25.69
CA VAL A 710 21.20 -12.80 -26.38
C VAL A 710 22.01 -13.66 -25.44
N GLY A 711 22.83 -14.55 -26.02
CA GLY A 711 23.68 -15.45 -25.24
C GLY A 711 24.58 -14.68 -24.29
N CYS A 712 24.52 -15.02 -23.00
CA CYS A 712 25.27 -14.38 -21.94
C CYS A 712 25.80 -15.43 -20.96
N GLY A 713 27.11 -15.42 -20.71
CA GLY A 713 27.78 -16.30 -19.75
C GLY A 713 28.58 -15.49 -18.73
N VAL A 714 28.67 -16.00 -17.51
CA VAL A 714 29.47 -15.43 -16.41
C VAL A 714 30.43 -16.50 -15.92
N GLU A 715 31.73 -16.17 -15.83
CA GLU A 715 32.75 -17.00 -15.21
C GLU A 715 33.37 -16.23 -14.04
N GLY A 716 33.62 -16.90 -12.93
CA GLY A 716 34.05 -16.29 -11.66
C GLY A 716 32.93 -15.67 -10.84
N ALA A 717 33.29 -15.03 -9.71
CA ALA A 717 32.36 -14.39 -8.76
C ALA A 717 31.24 -15.30 -8.23
N ASP A 718 31.49 -16.56 -8.14
CA ASP A 718 30.73 -17.70 -7.52
C ASP A 718 29.26 -17.40 -7.13
N GLY A 719 28.44 -17.05 -8.13
CA GLY A 719 26.98 -16.89 -7.97
C GLY A 719 26.50 -15.58 -7.33
N VAL A 720 27.39 -14.60 -7.11
CA VAL A 720 26.97 -13.25 -6.64
C VAL A 720 26.60 -12.30 -7.78
N LEU A 721 27.04 -12.60 -9.02
CA LEU A 721 26.61 -11.84 -10.20
C LEU A 721 25.41 -12.51 -10.88
N ASP A 722 24.35 -11.78 -11.04
CA ASP A 722 23.21 -12.10 -11.91
C ASP A 722 23.21 -11.18 -13.12
N VAL A 723 23.32 -11.75 -14.32
CA VAL A 723 23.52 -10.98 -15.55
C VAL A 723 22.58 -11.46 -16.65
N THR A 724 21.99 -10.51 -17.37
CA THR A 724 21.35 -10.74 -18.67
C THR A 724 21.84 -9.74 -19.69
N ALA A 725 21.88 -10.15 -20.94
CA ALA A 725 22.20 -9.28 -22.07
C ALA A 725 21.02 -9.22 -23.04
N THR A 726 20.74 -8.04 -23.54
CA THR A 726 19.68 -7.78 -24.52
C THR A 726 20.20 -6.94 -25.68
N ARG A 727 19.54 -7.02 -26.84
CA ARG A 727 19.91 -6.20 -28.00
C ARG A 727 18.70 -5.61 -28.72
N SER A 728 18.95 -4.56 -29.53
CA SER A 728 18.00 -4.03 -30.50
C SER A 728 17.72 -5.03 -31.63
N ARG A 729 16.61 -4.88 -32.35
CA ARG A 729 16.30 -5.75 -33.50
C ARG A 729 17.31 -5.59 -34.63
N GLU A 730 17.76 -4.37 -34.86
CA GLU A 730 18.74 -3.99 -35.88
C GLU A 730 20.19 -4.32 -35.50
N ALA A 731 20.39 -4.94 -34.33
CA ALA A 731 21.68 -5.32 -33.75
C ALA A 731 22.66 -4.17 -33.41
N GLY A 732 22.28 -2.90 -33.63
CA GLY A 732 23.14 -1.73 -33.37
C GLY A 732 23.29 -1.31 -31.90
N SER A 733 22.66 -2.01 -30.95
CA SER A 733 22.74 -1.71 -29.51
C SER A 733 22.63 -2.96 -28.66
N VAL A 734 23.58 -3.13 -27.73
CA VAL A 734 23.60 -4.21 -26.72
C VAL A 734 23.56 -3.60 -25.33
N VAL A 735 22.72 -4.15 -24.46
CA VAL A 735 22.55 -3.72 -23.06
C VAL A 735 22.77 -4.92 -22.14
N LEU A 736 23.66 -4.76 -21.18
CA LEU A 736 23.89 -5.73 -20.10
C LEU A 736 23.21 -5.21 -18.83
N HIS A 737 22.43 -6.05 -18.18
CA HIS A 737 21.84 -5.84 -16.88
C HIS A 737 22.59 -6.69 -15.85
N ILE A 738 23.37 -6.05 -14.99
CA ILE A 738 24.31 -6.70 -14.06
C ILE A 738 23.88 -6.37 -12.62
N ALA A 739 23.49 -7.36 -11.85
CA ALA A 739 23.26 -7.26 -10.42
C ALA A 739 24.42 -7.91 -9.66
N ASN A 740 25.10 -7.16 -8.81
CA ASN A 740 26.03 -7.68 -7.82
C ASN A 740 25.35 -7.80 -6.47
N THR A 741 25.06 -9.01 -6.03
CA THR A 741 24.43 -9.30 -4.73
C THR A 741 25.47 -9.51 -3.61
N GLY A 742 26.77 -9.43 -3.94
CA GLY A 742 27.87 -9.61 -3.00
C GLY A 742 28.28 -8.33 -2.28
N ALA A 743 28.92 -8.49 -1.13
CA ALA A 743 29.44 -7.41 -0.29
C ALA A 743 30.75 -6.80 -0.81
N GLU A 744 31.38 -7.40 -1.80
CA GLU A 744 32.68 -6.96 -2.30
C GLU A 744 32.55 -6.29 -3.68
N PRO A 745 33.34 -5.26 -3.97
CA PRO A 745 33.45 -4.72 -5.30
C PRO A 745 34.13 -5.73 -6.21
N LEU A 746 33.70 -5.82 -7.46
CA LEU A 746 34.22 -6.77 -8.44
C LEU A 746 34.81 -6.05 -9.63
N ARG A 747 35.98 -6.47 -10.06
CA ARG A 747 36.59 -6.05 -11.31
C ARG A 747 36.22 -7.06 -12.41
N VAL A 748 35.34 -6.67 -13.32
CA VAL A 748 34.69 -7.54 -14.29
C VAL A 748 35.25 -7.28 -15.72
N GLY A 749 35.74 -8.33 -16.34
CA GLY A 749 36.07 -8.32 -17.77
C GLY A 749 34.78 -8.46 -18.59
N LEU A 750 34.50 -7.52 -19.45
CA LEU A 750 33.39 -7.58 -20.41
C LEU A 750 33.94 -7.97 -21.79
N ARG A 751 33.27 -8.90 -22.47
CA ARG A 751 33.53 -9.25 -23.86
C ARG A 751 32.21 -9.43 -24.59
N VAL A 752 31.96 -8.62 -25.61
CA VAL A 752 30.76 -8.69 -26.44
C VAL A 752 31.19 -9.05 -27.87
N ASP A 753 30.85 -10.25 -28.27
CA ASP A 753 31.08 -10.75 -29.63
C ASP A 753 29.78 -10.59 -30.47
N GLY A 754 29.92 -10.61 -31.80
CA GLY A 754 28.74 -10.61 -32.70
C GLY A 754 28.09 -9.25 -32.92
N MET A 755 28.76 -8.14 -32.56
CA MET A 755 28.33 -6.78 -32.90
C MET A 755 29.42 -6.09 -33.76
N GLY A 756 29.04 -5.00 -34.44
CA GLY A 756 29.94 -4.23 -35.25
C GLY A 756 30.89 -3.37 -34.40
N LYS A 757 31.41 -2.29 -35.00
CA LYS A 757 32.32 -1.38 -34.31
C LYS A 757 31.54 -0.55 -33.29
N VAL A 758 31.84 -0.72 -32.01
CA VAL A 758 31.28 0.13 -30.94
C VAL A 758 31.73 1.59 -31.13
N SER A 759 30.76 2.46 -31.22
CA SER A 759 30.97 3.92 -31.35
C SER A 759 30.80 4.66 -30.02
N GLN A 760 29.90 4.13 -29.16
CA GLN A 760 29.62 4.67 -27.83
C GLN A 760 29.48 3.53 -26.80
N ALA A 761 29.96 3.80 -25.60
CA ALA A 761 29.74 2.90 -24.45
C ALA A 761 29.51 3.72 -23.20
N ARG A 762 28.49 3.34 -22.42
CA ARG A 762 28.14 4.02 -21.16
C ARG A 762 27.72 3.04 -20.09
N MET A 763 27.84 3.45 -18.87
CA MET A 763 27.46 2.67 -17.70
C MET A 763 26.61 3.54 -16.77
N VAL A 764 25.56 2.97 -16.23
CA VAL A 764 24.73 3.59 -15.20
C VAL A 764 24.63 2.60 -14.05
N SER A 765 24.91 3.05 -12.83
CA SER A 765 24.91 2.21 -11.63
C SER A 765 24.07 2.82 -10.52
N LEU A 766 23.40 1.94 -9.78
CA LEU A 766 22.70 2.21 -8.53
C LEU A 766 23.33 1.32 -7.44
N SER A 767 23.80 1.89 -6.35
CA SER A 767 24.48 1.13 -5.28
C SER A 767 24.32 1.81 -3.92
N GLY A 768 24.42 1.04 -2.87
CA GLY A 768 24.34 1.51 -1.49
C GLY A 768 24.38 0.33 -0.52
N ASP A 769 24.38 0.62 0.78
CA ASP A 769 24.21 -0.39 1.83
C ASP A 769 22.83 -1.04 1.66
N LEU A 770 22.67 -2.31 2.08
CA LEU A 770 21.43 -3.06 1.83
C LEU A 770 20.18 -2.38 2.41
N ASP A 771 20.30 -1.70 3.54
CA ASP A 771 19.22 -0.98 4.22
C ASP A 771 19.09 0.50 3.81
N ALA A 772 19.87 0.94 2.80
CA ALA A 772 19.86 2.33 2.36
C ALA A 772 18.53 2.70 1.68
N VAL A 773 17.94 3.80 2.13
CA VAL A 773 16.67 4.35 1.63
C VAL A 773 16.79 5.83 1.31
N ASN A 774 15.83 6.35 0.55
CA ASN A 774 15.63 7.77 0.34
C ASN A 774 14.59 8.31 1.34
N THR A 775 14.74 9.56 1.75
CA THR A 775 13.86 10.23 2.71
C THR A 775 13.35 11.56 2.15
N PRO A 776 12.34 12.19 2.76
CA PRO A 776 11.89 13.52 2.34
C PRO A 776 13.02 14.57 2.34
N GLU A 777 13.96 14.46 3.29
CA GLU A 777 15.10 15.39 3.45
C GLU A 777 16.21 15.08 2.42
N GLU A 778 16.39 13.81 2.07
CA GLU A 778 17.39 13.33 1.11
C GLU A 778 16.76 12.44 0.02
N PRO A 779 15.88 13.00 -0.83
CA PRO A 779 15.05 12.22 -1.76
C PRO A 779 15.82 11.56 -2.90
N ARG A 780 17.10 11.81 -3.01
CA ARG A 780 18.03 11.26 -4.02
C ARG A 780 19.35 10.77 -3.42
N ARG A 781 19.35 10.38 -2.13
CA ARG A 781 20.53 9.81 -1.47
C ARG A 781 21.04 8.59 -2.24
N ILE A 782 20.13 7.72 -2.63
CA ILE A 782 20.38 6.58 -3.53
C ILE A 782 19.71 6.90 -4.86
N ALA A 783 20.51 7.17 -5.87
CA ALA A 783 20.07 7.53 -7.21
C ALA A 783 21.08 7.05 -8.26
N PRO A 784 20.67 6.86 -9.52
CA PRO A 784 21.56 6.40 -10.59
C PRO A 784 22.74 7.36 -10.84
N VAL A 785 23.92 6.79 -11.00
CA VAL A 785 25.14 7.50 -11.39
C VAL A 785 25.62 6.97 -12.74
N GLY A 786 25.68 7.86 -13.75
CA GLY A 786 26.11 7.54 -15.09
C GLY A 786 27.57 7.90 -15.32
N ARG A 787 28.26 7.12 -16.15
CA ARG A 787 29.60 7.46 -16.69
C ARG A 787 29.80 6.93 -18.10
N GLU A 788 30.58 7.63 -18.88
CA GLU A 788 31.05 7.14 -20.17
C GLU A 788 32.14 6.08 -20.00
N LEU A 789 32.15 5.12 -20.90
CA LEU A 789 33.13 4.06 -20.99
C LEU A 789 33.90 4.18 -22.30
N PRO A 790 35.11 3.60 -22.41
CA PRO A 790 35.76 3.46 -23.69
C PRO A 790 34.90 2.74 -24.73
N ALA A 791 34.78 3.27 -25.93
CA ALA A 791 34.00 2.70 -27.03
C ALA A 791 34.64 1.40 -27.56
N ARG A 792 34.50 0.28 -26.81
CA ARG A 792 35.11 -1.03 -27.06
C ARG A 792 34.18 -2.14 -26.70
N ALA A 793 34.14 -3.21 -27.49
CA ALA A 793 33.40 -4.41 -27.24
C ALA A 793 34.03 -5.30 -26.13
N ALA A 794 35.33 -5.11 -25.87
CA ALA A 794 36.05 -5.78 -24.78
C ALA A 794 36.73 -4.73 -23.88
N GLN A 795 36.42 -4.76 -22.62
CA GLN A 795 36.91 -3.82 -21.62
C GLN A 795 36.72 -4.35 -20.19
N THR A 796 37.35 -3.69 -19.23
CA THR A 796 37.14 -4.00 -17.81
C THR A 796 36.33 -2.90 -17.16
N VAL A 797 35.38 -3.29 -16.33
CA VAL A 797 34.54 -2.37 -15.52
C VAL A 797 34.59 -2.77 -14.05
N ASP A 798 34.53 -1.78 -13.18
CA ASP A 798 34.39 -2.00 -11.73
C ASP A 798 32.91 -1.94 -11.38
N ILE A 799 32.43 -3.00 -10.73
CA ILE A 799 31.05 -3.17 -10.26
C ILE A 799 31.05 -3.03 -8.74
N ALA A 800 30.31 -2.08 -8.23
CA ALA A 800 30.21 -1.83 -6.78
C ALA A 800 29.56 -3.01 -6.04
N PRO A 801 29.82 -3.20 -4.74
CA PRO A 801 29.05 -4.12 -3.92
C PRO A 801 27.58 -3.69 -3.87
N TYR A 802 26.69 -4.66 -3.69
CA TYR A 802 25.25 -4.43 -3.57
C TYR A 802 24.74 -3.41 -4.61
N SER A 803 24.91 -3.74 -5.88
CA SER A 803 24.61 -2.77 -6.95
C SER A 803 23.83 -3.37 -8.11
N TYR A 804 23.09 -2.50 -8.78
CA TYR A 804 22.54 -2.74 -10.11
C TYR A 804 23.24 -1.84 -11.12
N THR A 805 23.85 -2.45 -12.11
CA THR A 805 24.63 -1.76 -13.14
C THR A 805 24.11 -2.12 -14.53
N ILE A 806 23.89 -1.11 -15.36
CA ILE A 806 23.57 -1.24 -16.78
C ILE A 806 24.77 -0.79 -17.58
N VAL A 807 25.23 -1.63 -18.51
CA VAL A 807 26.23 -1.25 -19.51
C VAL A 807 25.57 -1.25 -20.89
N VAL A 808 25.69 -0.16 -21.60
CA VAL A 808 25.16 0.02 -22.95
C VAL A 808 26.31 0.16 -23.93
N LEU A 809 26.28 -0.62 -25.00
CA LEU A 809 27.19 -0.55 -26.12
C LEU A 809 26.39 -0.24 -27.39
N ASP A 810 26.71 0.87 -28.07
CA ASP A 810 26.05 1.28 -29.30
C ASP A 810 27.07 1.30 -30.44
N GLU A 811 26.67 0.83 -31.67
CA GLU A 811 27.51 0.85 -32.90
C GLU A 811 27.61 2.21 -33.56
#